data_dc33a7e08900f797109323396ba7b888
#
_entry.id   dc33a7e08900f797109323396ba7b888
#
_cell.length_a   1.000
_cell.length_b   1.000
_cell.length_c   1.000
_cell.angle_alpha   90.00
_cell.angle_beta   90.00
_cell.angle_gamma   90.00
#
_symmetry.space_group_name_H-M   'P 1'
#
loop_
_entity.id
_entity.type
_entity.pdbx_description
1 polymer ?
#
loop_
_entity_poly.entity_id
_entity_poly.type
_entity_poly.pdbx_seq_one_letter_code
_entity_poly.pdbx_strand_id
1 'polypeptide(L)'
;MKVKEILDTMDYGEAPESPQAALDWIAGHEDGFGLFVYGEVINPKGRESFETRNPANGQVLASLCQASEEDVEKAVDAAHRAQPEWEGLGGPGRAKYLYALARLVQKHSRLFAVLESLDNGKPIRESRDVDVPLVARHFYYHAGAAQLMDSELENYQAHGVAGQVIPWNFPLLMLAWKIAPAIAMGNTVVLKPAEYTSLTALLFAEICEEAGLPPGVVNIVTGDGRVGEMIVNHPGIDKVAFTGSTEVGRKIREAIAGHGKELTLELGGKSPYLVFDDADLDSAVEGLVDAIWFNQGQVCCAGSRLFVQEGVADVFHAKLKARMDKLRVGDPLDKSIDLGAIVDPSQLESITNLVEEGLKEGGDRHVGACELPKGGCFYPPTLITEVDPSCRLMQEEIFGPVLVGSTFRTPAEAVALANNTRYGLAASIWTENVNLALDLAPKIICGVAWINSTNQFDASAGFGGRRESGFGREGGWEGLYAYLRPELQPVDNLERILPKEGQSEPDDAGIDRTPKMFIGGKQARPDSGYSTPVFSAKGKQLGLVGQGNRKDVRNAVEAANAARNWGSSTAHLRAQILYYLGENLSIRKDEFAKRIISMTGEKKKSAEREVELSIDRLFTYAAWADKYDGAAHGAPIRGVALAMNEPVGTIGIICPDEAPLLGLVSLIAPALAMGNTVVAIPSEPYPLSATDLYQVFETSDLPSGVINLITATHEEVGKTLAGHMNLDAIWYFGSSGLTEEIERASATNLKRVWANHGLARDWFDSEQGQGRGFLRQATEVKNVWIPYGE
;
A
#
# COMPACT_ATOMS: atom_id res chain seq x y z
N MET A 1 -32.50 -43.29 21.46
CA MET A 1 -31.40 -42.51 20.86
C MET A 1 -30.60 -41.92 21.97
N LYS A 2 -29.29 -42.11 22.02
CA LYS A 2 -28.41 -41.54 23.06
C LYS A 2 -28.12 -40.08 22.68
N VAL A 3 -27.92 -39.22 23.67
CA VAL A 3 -27.61 -37.77 23.44
C VAL A 3 -26.49 -37.58 22.39
N LYS A 4 -25.45 -38.44 22.48
CA LYS A 4 -24.37 -38.43 21.50
C LYS A 4 -24.85 -38.73 20.07
N GLU A 5 -25.74 -39.68 19.90
CA GLU A 5 -26.31 -40.01 18.56
C GLU A 5 -27.13 -38.84 17.99
N ILE A 6 -27.84 -38.13 18.85
CA ILE A 6 -28.60 -36.94 18.46
C ILE A 6 -27.63 -35.83 18.00
N LEU A 7 -26.57 -35.57 18.80
CA LEU A 7 -25.58 -34.53 18.46
C LEU A 7 -24.79 -34.88 17.20
N ASP A 8 -24.41 -36.14 17.03
CA ASP A 8 -23.66 -36.64 15.87
C ASP A 8 -24.50 -36.65 14.58
N THR A 9 -25.81 -36.66 14.70
CA THR A 9 -26.78 -36.71 13.56
C THR A 9 -27.61 -35.41 13.41
N MET A 10 -27.29 -34.35 14.18
CA MET A 10 -27.93 -33.05 14.00
C MET A 10 -27.57 -32.48 12.62
N ASP A 11 -28.55 -32.55 11.73
CA ASP A 11 -28.49 -31.83 10.47
C ASP A 11 -29.32 -30.56 10.60
N TYR A 12 -28.61 -29.43 10.50
CA TYR A 12 -29.30 -28.14 10.40
C TYR A 12 -29.79 -28.04 8.96
N GLY A 13 -31.08 -28.21 8.77
CA GLY A 13 -31.73 -28.01 7.47
C GLY A 13 -31.51 -26.59 6.93
N GLU A 14 -31.94 -26.39 5.71
CA GLU A 14 -31.90 -25.06 5.05
C GLU A 14 -32.51 -23.97 5.95
N ALA A 15 -31.83 -22.83 6.05
CA ALA A 15 -32.24 -21.68 6.86
C ALA A 15 -32.14 -20.37 6.07
N PRO A 16 -32.91 -20.22 4.97
CA PRO A 16 -32.80 -19.09 4.08
C PRO A 16 -33.18 -17.77 4.75
N GLU A 17 -32.37 -16.73 4.49
CA GLU A 17 -32.74 -15.34 4.77
C GLU A 17 -33.73 -14.86 3.69
N SER A 18 -34.73 -14.07 4.08
CA SER A 18 -35.67 -13.54 3.09
C SER A 18 -35.01 -12.46 2.19
N PRO A 19 -35.04 -12.61 0.86
CA PRO A 19 -34.56 -11.59 -0.07
C PRO A 19 -35.57 -10.45 -0.26
N GLN A 20 -36.81 -10.55 0.31
CA GLN A 20 -37.90 -9.70 -0.11
C GLN A 20 -37.64 -8.21 0.02
N ALA A 21 -37.04 -7.77 1.11
CA ALA A 21 -36.74 -6.34 1.29
C ALA A 21 -35.77 -5.78 0.22
N ALA A 22 -34.80 -6.59 -0.20
CA ALA A 22 -33.88 -6.20 -1.26
C ALA A 22 -34.56 -6.21 -2.64
N LEU A 23 -35.40 -7.23 -2.89
CA LEU A 23 -36.14 -7.31 -4.15
C LEU A 23 -37.18 -6.18 -4.25
N ASP A 24 -37.84 -5.81 -3.15
CA ASP A 24 -38.79 -4.69 -3.11
C ASP A 24 -38.08 -3.36 -3.36
N TRP A 25 -36.85 -3.18 -2.79
CA TRP A 25 -36.02 -2.00 -3.05
C TRP A 25 -35.60 -1.94 -4.53
N ILE A 26 -35.15 -3.05 -5.10
CA ILE A 26 -34.82 -3.13 -6.54
C ILE A 26 -36.02 -2.80 -7.40
N ALA A 27 -37.18 -3.39 -7.09
CA ALA A 27 -38.43 -3.16 -7.82
C ALA A 27 -38.92 -1.71 -7.73
N GLY A 28 -38.56 -0.97 -6.69
CA GLY A 28 -38.81 0.46 -6.57
C GLY A 28 -38.09 1.32 -7.63
N HIS A 29 -37.11 0.76 -8.33
CA HIS A 29 -36.35 1.43 -9.36
C HIS A 29 -36.72 0.90 -10.77
N GLU A 30 -37.99 1.01 -11.13
CA GLU A 30 -38.57 0.45 -12.39
C GLU A 30 -37.86 0.98 -13.66
N ASP A 31 -37.35 2.20 -13.64
CA ASP A 31 -36.62 2.81 -14.74
C ASP A 31 -35.09 2.43 -14.77
N GLY A 32 -34.67 1.50 -13.87
CA GLY A 32 -33.27 1.15 -13.65
C GLY A 32 -32.55 2.13 -12.73
N PHE A 33 -31.28 1.84 -12.43
CA PHE A 33 -30.46 2.64 -11.54
C PHE A 33 -29.63 3.67 -12.29
N GLY A 34 -29.75 4.92 -11.88
CA GLY A 34 -28.98 6.06 -12.40
C GLY A 34 -27.62 6.25 -11.71
N LEU A 35 -27.07 7.41 -11.95
CA LEU A 35 -25.84 7.90 -11.31
C LEU A 35 -26.22 8.82 -10.14
N PHE A 36 -25.37 8.86 -9.10
CA PHE A 36 -25.56 9.79 -7.99
C PHE A 36 -24.56 10.94 -8.11
N VAL A 37 -25.04 12.12 -8.50
CA VAL A 37 -24.19 13.30 -8.75
C VAL A 37 -24.82 14.53 -8.12
N TYR A 38 -24.05 15.29 -7.38
CA TYR A 38 -24.47 16.52 -6.70
C TYR A 38 -25.72 16.32 -5.77
N GLY A 39 -25.76 15.16 -5.07
CA GLY A 39 -26.85 14.86 -4.13
C GLY A 39 -28.16 14.40 -4.77
N GLU A 40 -28.15 14.13 -6.07
CA GLU A 40 -29.34 13.71 -6.83
C GLU A 40 -29.06 12.43 -7.62
N VAL A 41 -30.06 11.57 -7.75
CA VAL A 41 -30.03 10.44 -8.67
C VAL A 41 -30.43 10.94 -10.06
N ILE A 42 -29.50 10.81 -11.01
CA ILE A 42 -29.72 11.20 -12.41
C ILE A 42 -29.78 9.97 -13.32
N ASN A 43 -30.85 9.89 -14.12
CA ASN A 43 -31.06 8.85 -15.14
C ASN A 43 -30.96 9.48 -16.54
N PRO A 44 -29.75 9.60 -17.13
CA PRO A 44 -29.58 10.23 -18.42
C PRO A 44 -30.22 9.38 -19.54
N LYS A 45 -31.17 9.95 -20.27
CA LYS A 45 -31.82 9.25 -21.39
C LYS A 45 -30.85 8.92 -22.51
N GLY A 46 -30.97 7.70 -23.05
CA GLY A 46 -30.17 7.26 -24.19
C GLY A 46 -28.74 6.86 -23.86
N ARG A 47 -28.44 6.66 -22.58
CA ARG A 47 -27.16 6.07 -22.14
C ARG A 47 -27.13 4.56 -22.35
N GLU A 48 -25.94 4.02 -22.57
CA GLU A 48 -25.67 2.58 -22.49
C GLU A 48 -26.01 2.10 -21.08
N SER A 49 -26.52 0.91 -20.95
CA SER A 49 -26.78 0.25 -19.65
C SER A 49 -26.17 -1.13 -19.62
N PHE A 50 -25.91 -1.62 -18.44
CA PHE A 50 -25.45 -2.97 -18.20
C PHE A 50 -26.27 -3.61 -17.09
N GLU A 51 -26.24 -4.94 -17.01
CA GLU A 51 -27.03 -5.69 -16.04
C GLU A 51 -26.11 -6.21 -14.92
N THR A 52 -26.57 -6.09 -13.68
CA THR A 52 -26.03 -6.89 -12.58
C THR A 52 -26.86 -8.14 -12.39
N ARG A 53 -26.23 -9.25 -11.99
CA ARG A 53 -26.83 -10.55 -11.92
C ARG A 53 -26.51 -11.25 -10.60
N ASN A 54 -27.47 -11.98 -10.06
CA ASN A 54 -27.22 -12.88 -8.94
C ASN A 54 -26.33 -14.04 -9.40
N PRO A 55 -25.09 -14.16 -8.92
CA PRO A 55 -24.17 -15.19 -9.39
C PRO A 55 -24.58 -16.61 -9.00
N ALA A 56 -25.44 -16.76 -7.98
CA ALA A 56 -25.93 -18.07 -7.54
C ALA A 56 -26.90 -18.73 -8.53
N ASN A 57 -27.61 -17.94 -9.36
CA ASN A 57 -28.62 -18.47 -10.28
C ASN A 57 -28.63 -17.80 -11.67
N GLY A 58 -27.82 -16.78 -11.89
CA GLY A 58 -27.73 -16.04 -13.15
C GLY A 58 -28.89 -15.09 -13.43
N GLN A 59 -29.84 -14.94 -12.50
CA GLN A 59 -30.98 -14.01 -12.68
C GLN A 59 -30.48 -12.56 -12.70
N VAL A 60 -31.05 -11.77 -13.62
CA VAL A 60 -30.82 -10.32 -13.64
C VAL A 60 -31.46 -9.71 -12.41
N LEU A 61 -30.69 -8.96 -11.64
CA LEU A 61 -31.14 -8.20 -10.48
C LEU A 61 -31.63 -6.82 -10.92
N ALA A 62 -30.81 -6.11 -11.69
CA ALA A 62 -31.08 -4.74 -12.07
C ALA A 62 -30.35 -4.35 -13.38
N SER A 63 -30.84 -3.26 -14.00
CA SER A 63 -30.16 -2.55 -15.07
C SER A 63 -29.56 -1.26 -14.51
N LEU A 64 -28.30 -1.00 -14.82
CA LEU A 64 -27.53 0.15 -14.33
C LEU A 64 -27.05 1.02 -15.47
N CYS A 65 -27.00 2.32 -15.22
CA CYS A 65 -26.49 3.28 -16.19
C CYS A 65 -24.96 3.14 -16.38
N GLN A 66 -24.51 3.07 -17.63
CA GLN A 66 -23.09 3.22 -17.98
C GLN A 66 -22.79 4.71 -18.09
N ALA A 67 -21.96 5.24 -17.19
CA ALA A 67 -21.54 6.65 -17.23
C ALA A 67 -20.75 6.97 -18.51
N SER A 68 -20.93 8.17 -19.02
CA SER A 68 -20.13 8.72 -20.11
C SER A 68 -19.06 9.67 -19.57
N GLU A 69 -18.19 10.14 -20.45
CA GLU A 69 -17.19 11.16 -20.15
C GLU A 69 -17.85 12.45 -19.61
N GLU A 70 -18.98 12.86 -20.19
CA GLU A 70 -19.76 14.02 -19.72
C GLU A 70 -20.31 13.82 -18.29
N ASP A 71 -20.69 12.58 -17.94
CA ASP A 71 -21.19 12.28 -16.60
C ASP A 71 -20.07 12.28 -15.57
N VAL A 72 -18.87 11.79 -15.95
CA VAL A 72 -17.67 11.88 -15.09
C VAL A 72 -17.25 13.32 -14.90
N GLU A 73 -17.24 14.14 -15.95
CA GLU A 73 -16.96 15.57 -15.89
C GLU A 73 -17.90 16.26 -14.90
N LYS A 74 -19.22 16.01 -14.99
CA LYS A 74 -20.22 16.57 -14.07
C LYS A 74 -20.01 16.15 -12.62
N ALA A 75 -19.61 14.89 -12.40
CA ALA A 75 -19.34 14.38 -11.06
C ALA A 75 -18.09 15.04 -10.46
N VAL A 76 -17.03 15.23 -11.25
CA VAL A 76 -15.81 15.92 -10.82
C VAL A 76 -16.08 17.40 -10.57
N ASP A 77 -16.82 18.06 -11.44
CA ASP A 77 -17.24 19.46 -11.24
C ASP A 77 -18.08 19.63 -9.97
N ALA A 78 -18.99 18.68 -9.69
CA ALA A 78 -19.79 18.67 -8.48
C ALA A 78 -18.92 18.55 -7.23
N ALA A 79 -17.94 17.65 -7.29
CA ALA A 79 -16.98 17.43 -6.21
C ALA A 79 -16.12 18.68 -5.95
N HIS A 80 -15.59 19.31 -7.01
CA HIS A 80 -14.83 20.55 -6.89
C HIS A 80 -15.63 21.70 -6.28
N ARG A 81 -16.88 21.85 -6.68
CA ARG A 81 -17.76 22.90 -6.11
C ARG A 81 -18.04 22.70 -4.62
N ALA A 82 -18.17 21.45 -4.21
CA ALA A 82 -18.47 21.12 -2.81
C ALA A 82 -17.23 21.17 -1.91
N GLN A 83 -16.03 20.91 -2.43
CA GLN A 83 -14.81 20.70 -1.64
C GLN A 83 -14.46 21.87 -0.70
N PRO A 84 -14.43 23.14 -1.13
CA PRO A 84 -14.07 24.23 -0.24
C PRO A 84 -15.05 24.43 0.92
N GLU A 85 -16.35 24.25 0.69
CA GLU A 85 -17.36 24.35 1.74
C GLU A 85 -17.29 23.17 2.70
N TRP A 86 -17.03 21.96 2.16
CA TRP A 86 -16.85 20.75 2.96
C TRP A 86 -15.62 20.82 3.86
N GLU A 87 -14.48 21.23 3.33
CA GLU A 87 -13.26 21.42 4.12
C GLU A 87 -13.45 22.56 5.15
N GLY A 88 -14.10 23.64 4.75
CA GLY A 88 -14.40 24.81 5.59
C GLY A 88 -15.35 24.55 6.76
N LEU A 89 -16.08 23.41 6.79
CA LEU A 89 -16.86 22.99 7.96
C LEU A 89 -15.97 22.68 9.18
N GLY A 90 -14.66 22.48 8.97
CA GLY A 90 -13.73 21.99 9.97
C GLY A 90 -13.98 20.52 10.36
N GLY A 91 -13.05 19.93 11.09
CA GLY A 91 -13.13 18.53 11.53
C GLY A 91 -14.42 18.22 12.29
N PRO A 92 -14.80 19.01 13.33
CA PRO A 92 -16.03 18.77 14.10
C PRO A 92 -17.34 18.89 13.31
N GLY A 93 -17.36 19.71 12.25
CA GLY A 93 -18.50 19.82 11.35
C GLY A 93 -18.71 18.54 10.55
N ARG A 94 -17.65 18.04 9.92
CA ARG A 94 -17.65 16.80 9.13
C ARG A 94 -17.92 15.55 9.96
N ALA A 95 -17.42 15.50 11.20
CA ALA A 95 -17.62 14.37 12.12
C ALA A 95 -19.10 14.03 12.32
N LYS A 96 -20.00 15.01 12.33
CA LYS A 96 -21.44 14.81 12.52
C LYS A 96 -22.07 14.03 11.37
N TYR A 97 -21.65 14.30 10.14
CA TYR A 97 -22.14 13.60 8.95
C TYR A 97 -21.63 12.15 8.91
N LEU A 98 -20.34 11.91 9.21
CA LEU A 98 -19.80 10.57 9.30
C LEU A 98 -20.49 9.74 10.39
N TYR A 99 -20.79 10.36 11.55
CA TYR A 99 -21.58 9.73 12.60
C TYR A 99 -23.01 9.38 12.12
N ALA A 100 -23.67 10.30 11.39
CA ALA A 100 -24.98 10.05 10.84
C ALA A 100 -24.96 8.89 9.83
N LEU A 101 -23.97 8.86 8.93
CA LEU A 101 -23.78 7.75 7.97
C LEU A 101 -23.61 6.42 8.69
N ALA A 102 -22.76 6.35 9.74
CA ALA A 102 -22.61 5.14 10.55
C ALA A 102 -23.92 4.65 11.13
N ARG A 103 -24.73 5.56 11.68
CA ARG A 103 -26.04 5.25 12.26
C ARG A 103 -27.04 4.75 11.22
N LEU A 104 -27.03 5.34 10.03
CA LEU A 104 -27.91 4.95 8.94
C LEU A 104 -27.51 3.60 8.33
N VAL A 105 -26.22 3.31 8.18
CA VAL A 105 -25.75 1.97 7.81
C VAL A 105 -26.24 0.92 8.81
N GLN A 106 -26.16 1.21 10.12
CA GLN A 106 -26.71 0.31 11.15
C GLN A 106 -28.23 0.16 11.04
N LYS A 107 -28.98 1.25 10.78
CA LYS A 107 -30.44 1.23 10.60
C LYS A 107 -30.86 0.35 9.44
N HIS A 108 -30.13 0.40 8.33
CA HIS A 108 -30.42 -0.35 7.10
C HIS A 108 -29.57 -1.62 6.96
N SER A 109 -28.94 -2.10 8.05
CA SER A 109 -27.94 -3.18 8.03
C SER A 109 -28.45 -4.46 7.38
N ARG A 110 -29.69 -4.85 7.63
CA ARG A 110 -30.28 -6.06 7.03
C ARG A 110 -30.43 -5.92 5.51
N LEU A 111 -30.90 -4.77 5.03
CA LEU A 111 -31.05 -4.52 3.60
C LEU A 111 -29.68 -4.55 2.90
N PHE A 112 -28.67 -3.87 3.46
CA PHE A 112 -27.32 -3.93 2.95
C PHE A 112 -26.77 -5.36 2.89
N ALA A 113 -26.93 -6.14 3.97
CA ALA A 113 -26.41 -7.50 4.03
C ALA A 113 -27.03 -8.44 2.99
N VAL A 114 -28.36 -8.38 2.84
CA VAL A 114 -29.05 -9.19 1.84
C VAL A 114 -28.68 -8.76 0.42
N LEU A 115 -28.65 -7.46 0.17
CA LEU A 115 -28.30 -6.91 -1.13
C LEU A 115 -26.86 -7.26 -1.53
N GLU A 116 -25.91 -7.17 -0.57
CA GLU A 116 -24.51 -7.57 -0.77
C GLU A 116 -24.39 -9.05 -1.16
N SER A 117 -25.12 -9.93 -0.45
CA SER A 117 -25.11 -11.37 -0.77
C SER A 117 -25.73 -11.70 -2.12
N LEU A 118 -26.81 -11.00 -2.50
CA LEU A 118 -27.44 -11.18 -3.82
C LEU A 118 -26.55 -10.72 -4.97
N ASP A 119 -25.88 -9.61 -4.80
CA ASP A 119 -25.08 -8.94 -5.85
C ASP A 119 -23.69 -9.58 -6.00
N ASN A 120 -23.08 -10.03 -4.87
CA ASN A 120 -21.72 -10.57 -4.84
C ASN A 120 -21.67 -12.11 -4.87
N GLY A 121 -22.64 -12.78 -4.26
CA GLY A 121 -22.63 -14.23 -4.10
C GLY A 121 -22.05 -14.74 -2.78
N LYS A 122 -21.57 -13.87 -1.88
CA LYS A 122 -21.04 -14.29 -0.57
C LYS A 122 -22.12 -14.74 0.41
N PRO A 123 -21.81 -15.65 1.34
CA PRO A 123 -22.76 -16.08 2.36
C PRO A 123 -23.31 -14.93 3.20
N ILE A 124 -24.63 -14.95 3.45
CA ILE A 124 -25.29 -13.90 4.25
C ILE A 124 -24.72 -13.74 5.65
N ARG A 125 -24.12 -14.79 6.23
CA ARG A 125 -23.44 -14.70 7.53
C ARG A 125 -22.26 -13.74 7.47
N GLU A 126 -21.53 -13.75 6.37
CA GLU A 126 -20.35 -12.88 6.19
C GLU A 126 -20.78 -11.43 5.99
N SER A 127 -21.73 -11.17 5.10
CA SER A 127 -22.23 -9.81 4.85
C SER A 127 -22.86 -9.20 6.11
N ARG A 128 -23.69 -9.99 6.82
CA ARG A 128 -24.44 -9.54 8.00
C ARG A 128 -23.57 -9.37 9.24
N ASP A 129 -22.69 -10.34 9.52
CA ASP A 129 -21.99 -10.43 10.81
C ASP A 129 -20.59 -9.83 10.77
N VAL A 130 -20.01 -9.63 9.58
CA VAL A 130 -18.66 -9.07 9.37
C VAL A 130 -18.71 -7.76 8.59
N ASP A 131 -19.16 -7.77 7.32
CA ASP A 131 -18.98 -6.64 6.42
C ASP A 131 -19.74 -5.40 6.88
N VAL A 132 -21.06 -5.49 7.06
CA VAL A 132 -21.88 -4.32 7.41
C VAL A 132 -21.53 -3.74 8.79
N PRO A 133 -21.29 -4.54 9.85
CA PRO A 133 -20.79 -4.01 11.11
C PRO A 133 -19.44 -3.29 10.99
N LEU A 134 -18.53 -3.82 10.19
CA LEU A 134 -17.22 -3.21 9.99
C LEU A 134 -17.33 -1.90 9.18
N VAL A 135 -18.23 -1.82 8.20
CA VAL A 135 -18.54 -0.57 7.50
C VAL A 135 -18.98 0.52 8.48
N ALA A 136 -19.94 0.23 9.34
CA ALA A 136 -20.39 1.18 10.36
C ALA A 136 -19.24 1.57 11.30
N ARG A 137 -18.40 0.61 11.69
CA ARG A 137 -17.21 0.85 12.52
C ARG A 137 -16.21 1.80 11.87
N HIS A 138 -15.99 1.70 10.55
CA HIS A 138 -15.14 2.63 9.81
C HIS A 138 -15.70 4.05 9.83
N PHE A 139 -16.98 4.24 9.58
CA PHE A 139 -17.58 5.57 9.66
C PHE A 139 -17.51 6.17 11.07
N TYR A 140 -17.74 5.38 12.13
CA TYR A 140 -17.55 5.84 13.51
C TYR A 140 -16.11 6.24 13.82
N TYR A 141 -15.15 5.41 13.42
CA TYR A 141 -13.73 5.69 13.67
C TYR A 141 -13.29 6.99 12.98
N HIS A 142 -13.67 7.14 11.71
CA HIS A 142 -13.31 8.31 10.93
C HIS A 142 -14.09 9.56 11.35
N ALA A 143 -15.29 9.43 11.92
CA ALA A 143 -15.97 10.53 12.60
C ALA A 143 -15.13 11.05 13.79
N GLY A 144 -14.59 10.14 14.60
CA GLY A 144 -13.67 10.48 15.68
C GLY A 144 -12.39 11.13 15.16
N ALA A 145 -11.79 10.58 14.09
CA ALA A 145 -10.59 11.16 13.49
C ALA A 145 -10.84 12.57 12.93
N ALA A 146 -11.98 12.79 12.27
CA ALA A 146 -12.38 14.13 11.83
C ALA A 146 -12.53 15.10 13.00
N GLN A 147 -13.16 14.68 14.11
CA GLN A 147 -13.33 15.51 15.31
C GLN A 147 -12.01 15.98 15.90
N LEU A 148 -10.94 15.15 15.77
CA LEU A 148 -9.62 15.42 16.33
C LEU A 148 -8.64 16.05 15.33
N MET A 149 -9.04 16.22 14.08
CA MET A 149 -8.13 16.65 12.99
C MET A 149 -7.40 17.97 13.33
N ASP A 150 -8.10 18.95 13.85
CA ASP A 150 -7.56 20.28 14.11
C ASP A 150 -6.46 20.28 15.18
N SER A 151 -6.45 19.28 16.09
CA SER A 151 -5.44 19.13 17.15
C SER A 151 -4.32 18.16 16.81
N GLU A 152 -4.63 17.07 16.09
CA GLU A 152 -3.68 15.96 15.88
C GLU A 152 -3.01 16.02 14.49
N LEU A 153 -3.62 16.71 13.54
CA LEU A 153 -3.18 16.85 12.16
C LEU A 153 -3.02 18.33 11.77
N GLU A 154 -2.62 19.16 12.75
CA GLU A 154 -2.24 20.56 12.53
C GLU A 154 -1.19 20.65 11.40
N ASN A 155 -1.29 21.63 10.53
CA ASN A 155 -0.44 21.80 9.33
C ASN A 155 -0.70 20.78 8.18
N TYR A 156 -1.86 20.13 8.18
CA TYR A 156 -2.32 19.30 7.06
C TYR A 156 -3.63 19.80 6.50
N GLN A 157 -3.79 19.71 5.19
CA GLN A 157 -5.02 20.04 4.45
C GLN A 157 -5.40 18.87 3.53
N ALA A 158 -6.66 18.86 3.07
CA ALA A 158 -7.12 17.88 2.10
C ALA A 158 -6.32 17.97 0.78
N HIS A 159 -6.24 16.84 0.05
CA HIS A 159 -5.74 16.88 -1.33
C HIS A 159 -6.69 17.67 -2.23
N GLY A 160 -8.00 17.46 -2.09
CA GLY A 160 -9.05 18.03 -2.92
C GLY A 160 -10.09 16.99 -3.33
N VAL A 161 -10.17 16.63 -4.61
CA VAL A 161 -11.09 15.62 -5.14
C VAL A 161 -10.41 14.25 -5.23
N ALA A 162 -10.97 13.26 -4.57
CA ALA A 162 -10.50 11.88 -4.60
C ALA A 162 -11.30 11.03 -5.61
N GLY A 163 -10.63 10.56 -6.66
CA GLY A 163 -11.15 9.53 -7.56
C GLY A 163 -10.93 8.15 -6.96
N GLN A 164 -12.00 7.39 -6.78
CA GLN A 164 -11.97 6.11 -6.09
C GLN A 164 -12.55 5.01 -6.97
N VAL A 165 -11.79 3.94 -7.19
CA VAL A 165 -12.25 2.77 -7.93
C VAL A 165 -12.12 1.55 -7.03
N ILE A 166 -13.25 0.89 -6.76
CA ILE A 166 -13.34 -0.22 -5.82
C ILE A 166 -13.63 -1.55 -6.52
N PRO A 167 -13.15 -2.67 -5.96
CA PRO A 167 -13.36 -4.00 -6.50
C PRO A 167 -14.73 -4.56 -6.12
N TRP A 168 -15.01 -5.74 -6.64
CA TRP A 168 -16.28 -6.45 -6.47
C TRP A 168 -16.33 -7.41 -5.27
N ASN A 169 -15.19 -7.73 -4.63
CA ASN A 169 -15.17 -8.81 -3.62
C ASN A 169 -15.71 -8.41 -2.23
N PHE A 170 -15.57 -7.15 -1.84
CA PHE A 170 -16.17 -6.56 -0.63
C PHE A 170 -16.76 -5.19 -0.96
N PRO A 171 -17.85 -5.12 -1.74
CA PRO A 171 -18.34 -3.88 -2.33
C PRO A 171 -18.56 -2.75 -1.33
N LEU A 172 -19.37 -2.99 -0.31
CA LEU A 172 -19.70 -1.96 0.68
C LEU A 172 -18.53 -1.66 1.63
N LEU A 173 -17.74 -2.66 1.99
CA LEU A 173 -16.59 -2.45 2.87
C LEU A 173 -15.49 -1.63 2.16
N MET A 174 -15.19 -1.92 0.89
CA MET A 174 -14.21 -1.15 0.11
C MET A 174 -14.68 0.27 -0.16
N LEU A 175 -15.99 0.48 -0.33
CA LEU A 175 -16.58 1.81 -0.36
C LEU A 175 -16.27 2.58 0.93
N ALA A 176 -16.55 1.98 2.08
CA ALA A 176 -16.33 2.61 3.38
C ALA A 176 -14.85 2.89 3.65
N TRP A 177 -13.96 1.95 3.29
CA TRP A 177 -12.51 2.11 3.46
C TRP A 177 -11.97 3.32 2.71
N LYS A 178 -12.60 3.70 1.60
CA LYS A 178 -12.14 4.82 0.78
C LYS A 178 -12.92 6.12 1.04
N ILE A 179 -14.25 6.05 1.14
CA ILE A 179 -15.08 7.25 1.38
C ILE A 179 -14.84 7.81 2.78
N ALA A 180 -14.88 6.96 3.82
CA ALA A 180 -14.85 7.44 5.19
C ALA A 180 -13.59 8.27 5.52
N PRO A 181 -12.34 7.81 5.26
CA PRO A 181 -11.15 8.63 5.48
C PRO A 181 -11.09 9.86 4.57
N ALA A 182 -11.51 9.75 3.31
CA ALA A 182 -11.49 10.87 2.37
C ALA A 182 -12.33 12.04 2.87
N ILE A 183 -13.62 11.80 3.16
CA ILE A 183 -14.51 12.87 3.60
C ILE A 183 -14.22 13.32 5.03
N ALA A 184 -13.69 12.45 5.89
CA ALA A 184 -13.23 12.84 7.23
C ALA A 184 -12.12 13.88 7.16
N MET A 185 -11.17 13.73 6.24
CA MET A 185 -10.03 14.62 6.06
C MET A 185 -10.32 15.83 5.15
N GLY A 186 -11.58 16.04 4.76
CA GLY A 186 -12.00 17.24 4.02
C GLY A 186 -11.98 17.10 2.50
N ASN A 187 -11.68 15.92 1.96
CA ASN A 187 -11.78 15.67 0.52
C ASN A 187 -13.23 15.43 0.11
N THR A 188 -13.51 15.64 -1.17
CA THR A 188 -14.73 15.17 -1.84
C THR A 188 -14.41 13.99 -2.74
N VAL A 189 -15.43 13.22 -3.11
CA VAL A 189 -15.24 11.90 -3.71
C VAL A 189 -16.02 11.75 -5.01
N VAL A 190 -15.36 11.15 -6.02
CA VAL A 190 -15.98 10.54 -7.18
C VAL A 190 -15.64 9.05 -7.17
N LEU A 191 -16.61 8.20 -6.84
CA LEU A 191 -16.43 6.77 -6.68
C LEU A 191 -17.06 5.99 -7.83
N LYS A 192 -16.32 4.99 -8.35
CA LYS A 192 -16.82 3.97 -9.27
C LYS A 192 -16.82 2.60 -8.57
N PRO A 193 -17.99 2.01 -8.29
CA PRO A 193 -18.06 0.62 -7.87
C PRO A 193 -17.75 -0.33 -9.04
N ALA A 194 -17.43 -1.59 -8.72
CA ALA A 194 -17.28 -2.60 -9.77
C ALA A 194 -18.62 -2.88 -10.47
N GLU A 195 -18.58 -3.15 -11.76
CA GLU A 195 -19.75 -3.39 -12.59
C GLU A 195 -20.58 -4.60 -12.12
N TYR A 196 -19.96 -5.60 -11.53
CA TYR A 196 -20.61 -6.81 -11.01
C TYR A 196 -21.39 -6.56 -9.71
N THR A 197 -21.00 -5.54 -8.91
CA THR A 197 -21.49 -5.37 -7.53
C THR A 197 -21.70 -3.89 -7.20
N SER A 198 -22.59 -3.24 -7.94
CA SER A 198 -22.83 -1.80 -7.76
C SER A 198 -23.99 -1.47 -6.81
N LEU A 199 -24.85 -2.43 -6.48
CA LEU A 199 -26.14 -2.14 -5.80
C LEU A 199 -25.97 -1.58 -4.40
N THR A 200 -25.03 -2.08 -3.61
CA THR A 200 -24.77 -1.55 -2.26
C THR A 200 -24.20 -0.14 -2.28
N ALA A 201 -23.44 0.24 -3.31
CA ALA A 201 -22.98 1.62 -3.49
C ALA A 201 -24.14 2.57 -3.85
N LEU A 202 -25.11 2.11 -4.63
CA LEU A 202 -26.30 2.89 -4.97
C LEU A 202 -27.25 3.05 -3.79
N LEU A 203 -27.42 2.01 -2.96
CA LEU A 203 -28.13 2.14 -1.68
C LEU A 203 -27.39 3.11 -0.73
N PHE A 204 -26.06 3.11 -0.72
CA PHE A 204 -25.28 4.07 0.05
C PHE A 204 -25.48 5.52 -0.43
N ALA A 205 -25.71 5.74 -1.73
CA ALA A 205 -26.09 7.05 -2.25
C ALA A 205 -27.38 7.59 -1.61
N GLU A 206 -28.42 6.74 -1.46
CA GLU A 206 -29.67 7.10 -0.76
C GLU A 206 -29.40 7.39 0.73
N ILE A 207 -28.47 6.66 1.35
CA ILE A 207 -28.05 6.91 2.73
C ILE A 207 -27.35 8.28 2.87
N CYS A 208 -26.58 8.71 1.86
CA CYS A 208 -25.99 10.06 1.84
C CYS A 208 -27.08 11.16 1.78
N GLU A 209 -28.14 10.95 1.00
CA GLU A 209 -29.29 11.84 0.94
C GLU A 209 -30.06 11.86 2.27
N GLU A 210 -30.35 10.69 2.84
CA GLU A 210 -31.04 10.57 4.15
C GLU A 210 -30.23 11.24 5.29
N ALA A 211 -28.89 11.18 5.23
CA ALA A 211 -27.99 11.85 6.17
C ALA A 211 -27.97 13.38 5.99
N GLY A 212 -28.50 13.89 4.90
CA GLY A 212 -28.39 15.30 4.52
C GLY A 212 -26.96 15.71 4.20
N LEU A 213 -26.15 14.80 3.66
CA LEU A 213 -24.78 15.09 3.25
C LEU A 213 -24.78 16.20 2.19
N PRO A 214 -23.94 17.25 2.32
CA PRO A 214 -23.93 18.36 1.35
C PRO A 214 -23.75 17.85 -0.10
N PRO A 215 -24.54 18.36 -1.06
CA PRO A 215 -24.46 17.95 -2.45
C PRO A 215 -23.05 18.07 -3.02
N GLY A 216 -22.57 17.01 -3.68
CA GLY A 216 -21.26 16.98 -4.32
C GLY A 216 -20.12 16.44 -3.43
N VAL A 217 -20.32 16.26 -2.12
CA VAL A 217 -19.29 15.66 -1.24
C VAL A 217 -19.02 14.21 -1.63
N VAL A 218 -20.04 13.45 -1.95
CA VAL A 218 -19.94 12.09 -2.50
C VAL A 218 -20.69 12.06 -3.82
N ASN A 219 -20.03 11.54 -4.86
CA ASN A 219 -20.60 11.29 -6.18
C ASN A 219 -20.29 9.83 -6.57
N ILE A 220 -21.28 9.11 -7.08
CA ILE A 220 -21.13 7.70 -7.47
C ILE A 220 -21.51 7.55 -8.93
N VAL A 221 -20.58 7.08 -9.74
CA VAL A 221 -20.77 6.86 -11.18
C VAL A 221 -20.56 5.38 -11.49
N THR A 222 -21.56 4.74 -12.08
CA THR A 222 -21.52 3.32 -12.41
C THR A 222 -21.00 3.08 -13.82
N GLY A 223 -20.39 1.93 -14.04
CA GLY A 223 -19.88 1.53 -15.35
C GLY A 223 -18.72 0.55 -15.23
N ASP A 224 -18.25 0.12 -16.38
CA ASP A 224 -17.13 -0.80 -16.52
C ASP A 224 -15.74 -0.12 -16.34
N GLY A 225 -14.68 -0.80 -16.76
CA GLY A 225 -13.31 -0.30 -16.66
C GLY A 225 -13.07 1.03 -17.40
N ARG A 226 -13.84 1.34 -18.44
CA ARG A 226 -13.75 2.61 -19.19
C ARG A 226 -14.04 3.81 -18.29
N VAL A 227 -15.04 3.70 -17.41
CA VAL A 227 -15.38 4.77 -16.45
C VAL A 227 -14.26 4.94 -15.41
N GLY A 228 -13.68 3.84 -14.94
CA GLY A 228 -12.51 3.91 -14.06
C GLY A 228 -11.32 4.64 -14.72
N GLU A 229 -11.06 4.37 -15.99
CA GLU A 229 -10.00 5.04 -16.76
C GLU A 229 -10.29 6.55 -16.93
N MET A 230 -11.54 6.94 -17.20
CA MET A 230 -11.95 8.34 -17.27
C MET A 230 -11.68 9.07 -15.95
N ILE A 231 -12.03 8.48 -14.80
CA ILE A 231 -11.76 9.08 -13.47
C ILE A 231 -10.26 9.20 -13.21
N VAL A 232 -9.49 8.15 -13.45
CA VAL A 232 -8.03 8.14 -13.21
C VAL A 232 -7.32 9.21 -14.02
N ASN A 233 -7.71 9.38 -15.29
CA ASN A 233 -7.08 10.34 -16.20
C ASN A 233 -7.63 11.76 -16.07
N HIS A 234 -8.75 11.97 -15.36
CA HIS A 234 -9.42 13.27 -15.32
C HIS A 234 -8.53 14.32 -14.63
N PRO A 235 -8.26 15.48 -15.27
CA PRO A 235 -7.33 16.48 -14.74
C PRO A 235 -7.77 17.10 -13.40
N GLY A 236 -9.07 17.11 -13.10
CA GLY A 236 -9.65 17.57 -11.86
C GLY A 236 -9.63 16.56 -10.72
N ILE A 237 -8.98 15.44 -10.84
CA ILE A 237 -8.76 14.49 -9.74
C ILE A 237 -7.38 14.72 -9.14
N ASP A 238 -7.33 15.01 -7.84
CA ASP A 238 -6.10 15.29 -7.10
C ASP A 238 -5.47 14.03 -6.51
N LYS A 239 -6.30 13.07 -6.15
CA LYS A 239 -5.90 11.77 -5.60
C LYS A 239 -6.63 10.62 -6.26
N VAL A 240 -5.91 9.53 -6.53
CA VAL A 240 -6.47 8.26 -6.96
C VAL A 240 -6.31 7.22 -5.87
N ALA A 241 -7.41 6.58 -5.46
CA ALA A 241 -7.41 5.44 -4.57
C ALA A 241 -8.01 4.23 -5.30
N PHE A 242 -7.21 3.20 -5.49
CA PHE A 242 -7.59 2.02 -6.25
C PHE A 242 -7.41 0.76 -5.41
N THR A 243 -8.39 -0.13 -5.46
CA THR A 243 -8.26 -1.52 -5.02
C THR A 243 -8.68 -2.45 -6.16
N GLY A 244 -7.83 -3.42 -6.49
CA GLY A 244 -8.09 -4.36 -7.57
C GLY A 244 -6.87 -5.16 -7.99
N SER A 245 -6.77 -5.53 -9.28
CA SER A 245 -5.66 -6.35 -9.78
C SER A 245 -4.34 -5.58 -9.88
N THR A 246 -3.23 -6.28 -9.69
CA THR A 246 -1.87 -5.73 -9.84
C THR A 246 -1.62 -5.17 -11.25
N GLU A 247 -2.19 -5.80 -12.27
CA GLU A 247 -2.07 -5.32 -13.65
C GLU A 247 -2.71 -3.95 -13.84
N VAL A 248 -3.93 -3.76 -13.34
CA VAL A 248 -4.62 -2.47 -13.41
C VAL A 248 -3.91 -1.43 -12.56
N GLY A 249 -3.40 -1.80 -11.38
CA GLY A 249 -2.59 -0.90 -10.54
C GLY A 249 -1.36 -0.35 -11.26
N ARG A 250 -0.66 -1.18 -12.06
CA ARG A 250 0.46 -0.72 -12.92
C ARG A 250 -0.01 0.27 -13.99
N LYS A 251 -1.10 -0.05 -14.70
CA LYS A 251 -1.68 0.85 -15.70
C LYS A 251 -2.05 2.21 -15.11
N ILE A 252 -2.64 2.23 -13.92
CA ILE A 252 -2.96 3.47 -13.20
C ILE A 252 -1.70 4.26 -12.87
N ARG A 253 -0.66 3.60 -12.31
CA ARG A 253 0.61 4.26 -12.00
C ARG A 253 1.26 4.88 -13.23
N GLU A 254 1.21 4.19 -14.38
CA GLU A 254 1.72 4.69 -15.65
C GLU A 254 0.89 5.85 -16.19
N ALA A 255 -0.44 5.77 -16.09
CA ALA A 255 -1.37 6.75 -16.60
C ALA A 255 -1.29 8.11 -15.88
N ILE A 256 -1.10 8.10 -14.55
CA ILE A 256 -1.04 9.34 -13.77
C ILE A 256 0.38 9.91 -13.61
N ALA A 257 1.39 9.27 -14.20
CA ALA A 257 2.77 9.70 -14.09
C ALA A 257 2.95 11.15 -14.57
N GLY A 258 3.57 11.98 -13.75
CA GLY A 258 3.82 13.40 -14.04
C GLY A 258 2.64 14.34 -13.77
N HIS A 259 1.45 13.82 -13.41
CA HIS A 259 0.26 14.65 -13.19
C HIS A 259 0.13 15.20 -11.75
N GLY A 260 1.04 14.88 -10.85
CA GLY A 260 1.01 15.37 -9.46
C GLY A 260 -0.13 14.80 -8.60
N LYS A 261 -0.76 13.72 -9.05
CA LYS A 261 -1.83 13.05 -8.30
C LYS A 261 -1.26 12.15 -7.21
N GLU A 262 -1.78 12.26 -6.01
CA GLU A 262 -1.49 11.28 -4.96
C GLU A 262 -2.10 9.92 -5.33
N LEU A 263 -1.42 8.83 -5.01
CA LEU A 263 -1.85 7.48 -5.37
C LEU A 263 -1.75 6.53 -4.18
N THR A 264 -2.82 5.78 -3.93
CA THR A 264 -2.78 4.58 -3.11
C THR A 264 -3.29 3.39 -3.91
N LEU A 265 -2.59 2.25 -3.78
CA LEU A 265 -2.89 1.01 -4.46
C LEU A 265 -2.99 -0.12 -3.44
N GLU A 266 -4.16 -0.76 -3.37
CA GLU A 266 -4.37 -2.01 -2.64
C GLU A 266 -4.65 -3.11 -3.66
N LEU A 267 -3.72 -4.05 -3.78
CA LEU A 267 -3.68 -4.98 -4.90
C LEU A 267 -3.71 -6.44 -4.41
N GLY A 268 -3.54 -7.36 -5.34
CA GLY A 268 -3.58 -8.78 -5.07
C GLY A 268 -2.56 -9.28 -4.05
N GLY A 269 -2.75 -10.49 -3.59
CA GLY A 269 -1.88 -11.16 -2.63
C GLY A 269 -1.72 -12.65 -2.90
N LYS A 270 -0.71 -13.24 -2.29
CA LYS A 270 -0.49 -14.68 -2.22
C LYS A 270 0.00 -15.02 -0.82
N SER A 271 -0.86 -14.77 0.17
CA SER A 271 -0.48 -14.75 1.58
C SER A 271 -0.13 -16.13 2.09
N PRO A 272 0.96 -16.28 2.87
CA PRO A 272 1.32 -17.55 3.50
C PRO A 272 0.49 -17.79 4.77
N TYR A 273 0.15 -19.05 5.01
CA TYR A 273 -0.43 -19.58 6.22
C TYR A 273 0.55 -20.63 6.79
N LEU A 274 1.24 -20.28 7.88
CA LEU A 274 2.32 -21.06 8.47
C LEU A 274 1.81 -21.84 9.67
N VAL A 275 2.02 -23.14 9.73
CA VAL A 275 1.63 -24.01 10.85
C VAL A 275 2.86 -24.73 11.40
N PHE A 276 3.24 -24.43 12.63
CA PHE A 276 4.35 -25.07 13.33
C PHE A 276 3.90 -26.30 14.11
N ASP A 277 4.85 -27.14 14.51
CA ASP A 277 4.59 -28.44 15.16
C ASP A 277 4.01 -28.33 16.58
N ASP A 278 4.15 -27.17 17.20
CA ASP A 278 3.59 -26.83 18.51
C ASP A 278 2.20 -26.16 18.46
N ALA A 279 1.67 -25.87 17.25
CA ALA A 279 0.37 -25.21 17.11
C ALA A 279 -0.78 -26.11 17.57
N ASP A 280 -1.86 -25.49 18.06
CA ASP A 280 -3.16 -26.17 18.15
C ASP A 280 -3.67 -26.45 16.74
N LEU A 281 -3.54 -27.72 16.31
CA LEU A 281 -3.87 -28.13 14.95
C LEU A 281 -5.37 -28.04 14.64
N ASP A 282 -6.25 -28.19 15.62
CA ASP A 282 -7.68 -28.10 15.41
C ASP A 282 -8.09 -26.64 15.19
N SER A 283 -7.60 -25.74 16.03
CA SER A 283 -7.78 -24.29 15.84
C SER A 283 -7.14 -23.79 14.55
N ALA A 284 -5.95 -24.28 14.19
CA ALA A 284 -5.28 -23.91 12.95
C ALA A 284 -6.03 -24.40 11.70
N VAL A 285 -6.75 -25.55 11.75
CA VAL A 285 -7.59 -26.02 10.66
C VAL A 285 -8.85 -25.14 10.51
N GLU A 286 -9.55 -24.81 11.61
CA GLU A 286 -10.70 -23.90 11.54
C GLU A 286 -10.28 -22.49 11.09
N GLY A 287 -9.16 -21.96 11.60
CA GLY A 287 -8.60 -20.70 11.11
C GLY A 287 -8.25 -20.74 9.62
N LEU A 288 -7.78 -21.88 9.11
CA LEU A 288 -7.50 -22.03 7.68
C LEU A 288 -8.80 -22.05 6.84
N VAL A 289 -9.89 -22.61 7.37
CA VAL A 289 -11.20 -22.52 6.72
C VAL A 289 -11.60 -21.05 6.52
N ASP A 290 -11.45 -20.23 7.56
CA ASP A 290 -11.69 -18.78 7.47
C ASP A 290 -10.68 -18.06 6.60
N ALA A 291 -9.43 -18.52 6.54
CA ALA A 291 -8.37 -17.89 5.76
C ALA A 291 -8.55 -18.02 4.24
N ILE A 292 -9.12 -19.13 3.75
CA ILE A 292 -9.16 -19.42 2.31
C ILE A 292 -10.58 -19.62 1.76
N TRP A 293 -11.54 -20.08 2.55
CA TRP A 293 -12.89 -20.34 2.04
C TRP A 293 -13.91 -19.25 2.40
N PHE A 294 -13.58 -18.34 3.30
CA PHE A 294 -14.30 -17.08 3.48
C PHE A 294 -14.45 -16.36 2.13
N ASN A 295 -15.62 -15.85 1.85
CA ASN A 295 -15.99 -15.24 0.55
C ASN A 295 -15.51 -16.05 -0.67
N GLN A 296 -15.60 -17.40 -0.61
CA GLN A 296 -15.20 -18.33 -1.66
C GLN A 296 -13.73 -18.16 -2.10
N GLY A 297 -12.85 -17.70 -1.21
CA GLY A 297 -11.46 -17.40 -1.52
C GLY A 297 -11.24 -16.13 -2.35
N GLN A 298 -12.28 -15.34 -2.59
CA GLN A 298 -12.24 -14.07 -3.30
C GLN A 298 -11.80 -12.95 -2.37
N VAL A 299 -10.66 -13.17 -1.69
CA VAL A 299 -10.08 -12.32 -0.65
C VAL A 299 -8.62 -12.03 -0.99
N CYS A 300 -8.27 -10.77 -1.09
CA CYS A 300 -6.91 -10.34 -1.44
C CYS A 300 -5.85 -10.84 -0.46
N CYS A 301 -6.18 -10.94 0.83
CA CYS A 301 -5.29 -11.44 1.88
C CYS A 301 -5.48 -12.93 2.22
N ALA A 302 -6.28 -13.66 1.43
CA ALA A 302 -6.54 -15.09 1.67
C ALA A 302 -5.24 -15.86 1.91
N GLY A 303 -5.23 -16.71 2.95
CA GLY A 303 -4.11 -17.60 3.27
C GLY A 303 -3.97 -18.73 2.24
N SER A 304 -3.77 -18.36 0.98
CA SER A 304 -3.84 -19.23 -0.18
C SER A 304 -2.62 -20.11 -0.39
N ARG A 305 -1.52 -19.87 0.37
CA ARG A 305 -0.33 -20.73 0.43
C ARG A 305 -0.18 -21.31 1.83
N LEU A 306 -0.48 -22.59 1.97
CA LEU A 306 -0.29 -23.33 3.21
C LEU A 306 1.14 -23.87 3.29
N PHE A 307 1.81 -23.60 4.42
CA PHE A 307 3.10 -24.20 4.75
C PHE A 307 2.99 -24.85 6.12
N VAL A 308 3.16 -26.17 6.18
CA VAL A 308 3.07 -26.96 7.42
C VAL A 308 4.43 -27.54 7.77
N GLN A 309 4.82 -27.49 9.03
CA GLN A 309 6.05 -28.14 9.46
C GLN A 309 5.99 -29.66 9.28
N GLU A 310 7.03 -30.26 8.67
CA GLU A 310 7.03 -31.67 8.26
C GLU A 310 6.56 -32.67 9.35
N GLY A 311 6.93 -32.41 10.62
CA GLY A 311 6.60 -33.28 11.73
C GLY A 311 5.11 -33.45 12.02
N VAL A 312 4.27 -32.54 11.59
CA VAL A 312 2.81 -32.55 11.81
C VAL A 312 1.99 -32.52 10.51
N ALA A 313 2.65 -32.50 9.36
CA ALA A 313 2.00 -32.29 8.07
C ALA A 313 0.94 -33.35 7.74
N ASP A 314 1.24 -34.64 7.94
CA ASP A 314 0.30 -35.74 7.66
C ASP A 314 -0.96 -35.64 8.51
N VAL A 315 -0.79 -35.32 9.81
CA VAL A 315 -1.92 -35.17 10.75
C VAL A 315 -2.75 -33.96 10.39
N PHE A 316 -2.10 -32.83 10.10
CA PHE A 316 -2.77 -31.61 9.73
C PHE A 316 -3.56 -31.76 8.41
N HIS A 317 -2.95 -32.33 7.37
CA HIS A 317 -3.63 -32.58 6.10
C HIS A 317 -4.81 -33.54 6.23
N ALA A 318 -4.70 -34.58 7.07
CA ALA A 318 -5.82 -35.48 7.33
C ALA A 318 -7.01 -34.76 8.01
N LYS A 319 -6.73 -33.93 9.03
CA LYS A 319 -7.76 -33.11 9.69
C LYS A 319 -8.37 -32.11 8.70
N LEU A 320 -7.56 -31.43 7.91
CA LEU A 320 -8.01 -30.45 6.92
C LEU A 320 -8.92 -31.09 5.86
N LYS A 321 -8.52 -32.21 5.26
CA LYS A 321 -9.35 -32.95 4.28
C LYS A 321 -10.68 -33.37 4.88
N ALA A 322 -10.67 -33.89 6.11
CA ALA A 322 -11.89 -34.28 6.81
C ALA A 322 -12.82 -33.08 7.11
N ARG A 323 -12.25 -31.87 7.32
CA ARG A 323 -13.02 -30.64 7.48
C ARG A 323 -13.55 -30.12 6.16
N MET A 324 -12.76 -30.17 5.09
CA MET A 324 -13.16 -29.79 3.73
C MET A 324 -14.38 -30.60 3.25
N ASP A 325 -14.44 -31.90 3.55
CA ASP A 325 -15.54 -32.79 3.17
C ASP A 325 -16.86 -32.44 3.87
N LYS A 326 -16.84 -31.60 4.90
CA LYS A 326 -18.04 -31.13 5.63
C LYS A 326 -18.46 -29.72 5.22
N LEU A 327 -17.69 -29.03 4.38
CA LEU A 327 -18.05 -27.68 3.91
C LEU A 327 -19.25 -27.77 2.97
N ARG A 328 -20.19 -26.86 3.13
CA ARG A 328 -21.42 -26.76 2.35
C ARG A 328 -21.31 -25.62 1.35
N VAL A 329 -21.57 -25.94 0.10
CA VAL A 329 -21.64 -24.95 -0.99
C VAL A 329 -23.10 -24.81 -1.41
N GLY A 330 -23.61 -23.56 -1.46
CA GLY A 330 -25.04 -23.41 -1.75
C GLY A 330 -25.49 -21.97 -1.95
N ASP A 331 -26.79 -21.73 -1.82
CA ASP A 331 -27.41 -20.42 -1.96
C ASP A 331 -26.81 -19.45 -0.92
N PRO A 332 -26.25 -18.29 -1.34
CA PRO A 332 -25.69 -17.30 -0.44
C PRO A 332 -26.61 -16.85 0.69
N LEU A 333 -27.91 -16.85 0.47
CA LEU A 333 -28.89 -16.48 1.48
C LEU A 333 -29.23 -17.60 2.48
N ASP A 334 -28.77 -18.81 2.28
CA ASP A 334 -28.93 -19.87 3.26
C ASP A 334 -27.87 -19.73 4.37
N LYS A 335 -28.30 -19.52 5.60
CA LYS A 335 -27.43 -19.36 6.77
C LYS A 335 -26.66 -20.62 7.14
N SER A 336 -26.97 -21.76 6.55
CA SER A 336 -26.32 -23.06 6.84
C SER A 336 -25.15 -23.38 5.95
N ILE A 337 -24.89 -22.60 4.87
CA ILE A 337 -23.78 -22.84 3.96
C ILE A 337 -22.48 -22.19 4.45
N ASP A 338 -21.38 -22.69 3.97
CA ASP A 338 -20.03 -22.17 4.24
C ASP A 338 -19.49 -21.38 3.05
N LEU A 339 -19.77 -21.80 1.81
CA LEU A 339 -19.36 -21.13 0.58
C LEU A 339 -20.58 -20.78 -0.27
N GLY A 340 -20.61 -19.58 -0.79
CA GLY A 340 -21.58 -19.12 -1.76
C GLY A 340 -21.09 -19.26 -3.20
N ALA A 341 -21.53 -18.34 -4.08
CA ALA A 341 -21.19 -18.34 -5.50
C ALA A 341 -19.98 -17.46 -5.80
N ILE A 342 -19.19 -17.84 -6.79
CA ILE A 342 -18.17 -17.00 -7.44
C ILE A 342 -18.91 -15.85 -8.15
N VAL A 343 -18.38 -14.66 -8.07
CA VAL A 343 -19.05 -13.41 -8.48
C VAL A 343 -19.58 -13.40 -9.92
N ASP A 344 -18.88 -14.03 -10.85
CA ASP A 344 -19.20 -13.96 -12.28
C ASP A 344 -18.66 -15.18 -13.04
N PRO A 345 -19.30 -15.59 -14.17
CA PRO A 345 -18.80 -16.69 -15.00
C PRO A 345 -17.35 -16.52 -15.47
N SER A 346 -16.91 -15.28 -15.75
CA SER A 346 -15.54 -15.02 -16.21
C SER A 346 -14.50 -15.29 -15.12
N GLN A 347 -14.83 -14.97 -13.88
CA GLN A 347 -13.98 -15.29 -12.72
C GLN A 347 -13.94 -16.81 -12.47
N LEU A 348 -15.07 -17.49 -12.57
CA LEU A 348 -15.15 -18.94 -12.46
C LEU A 348 -14.27 -19.63 -13.53
N GLU A 349 -14.32 -19.16 -14.78
CA GLU A 349 -13.48 -19.64 -15.87
C GLU A 349 -12.00 -19.37 -15.59
N SER A 350 -11.66 -18.18 -15.09
CA SER A 350 -10.29 -17.81 -14.74
C SER A 350 -9.70 -18.73 -13.67
N ILE A 351 -10.45 -19.01 -12.59
CA ILE A 351 -10.06 -19.95 -11.53
C ILE A 351 -9.82 -21.33 -12.14
N THR A 352 -10.78 -21.83 -12.93
CA THR A 352 -10.74 -23.16 -13.52
C THR A 352 -9.52 -23.31 -14.43
N ASN A 353 -9.29 -22.35 -15.32
CA ASN A 353 -8.19 -22.39 -16.27
C ASN A 353 -6.82 -22.33 -15.55
N LEU A 354 -6.66 -21.45 -14.57
CA LEU A 354 -5.40 -21.34 -13.84
C LEU A 354 -5.09 -22.62 -13.05
N VAL A 355 -6.10 -23.24 -12.43
CA VAL A 355 -5.93 -24.51 -11.71
C VAL A 355 -5.57 -25.65 -12.67
N GLU A 356 -6.30 -25.80 -13.75
CA GLU A 356 -6.04 -26.89 -14.74
C GLU A 356 -4.68 -26.71 -15.45
N GLU A 357 -4.28 -25.47 -15.72
CA GLU A 357 -2.95 -25.21 -16.29
C GLU A 357 -1.84 -25.44 -15.27
N GLY A 358 -2.02 -25.01 -14.03
CA GLY A 358 -1.02 -25.18 -12.98
C GLY A 358 -0.80 -26.64 -12.60
N LEU A 359 -1.84 -27.46 -12.64
CA LEU A 359 -1.73 -28.91 -12.41
C LEU A 359 -0.90 -29.64 -13.47
N LYS A 360 -0.72 -29.06 -14.66
CA LYS A 360 0.22 -29.61 -15.66
C LYS A 360 1.69 -29.49 -15.22
N GLU A 361 1.99 -28.59 -14.31
CA GLU A 361 3.32 -28.41 -13.71
C GLU A 361 3.57 -29.40 -12.56
N GLY A 362 2.54 -30.13 -12.10
CA GLY A 362 2.56 -31.10 -11.01
C GLY A 362 1.58 -30.74 -9.89
N GLY A 363 1.41 -31.65 -8.95
CA GLY A 363 0.56 -31.48 -7.78
C GLY A 363 -0.49 -32.58 -7.61
N ASP A 364 -0.84 -32.82 -6.36
CA ASP A 364 -1.92 -33.72 -5.95
C ASP A 364 -3.15 -32.91 -5.54
N ARG A 365 -4.27 -33.12 -6.23
CA ARG A 365 -5.50 -32.36 -6.02
C ARG A 365 -6.52 -33.16 -5.17
N HIS A 366 -6.92 -32.59 -4.05
CA HIS A 366 -8.07 -33.02 -3.25
C HIS A 366 -9.21 -32.01 -3.39
N VAL A 367 -10.40 -32.49 -3.71
CA VAL A 367 -11.62 -31.69 -3.80
C VAL A 367 -12.57 -32.12 -2.68
N GLY A 368 -13.11 -31.16 -1.93
CA GLY A 368 -14.07 -31.46 -0.86
C GLY A 368 -15.32 -32.20 -1.37
N ALA A 369 -15.84 -33.10 -0.57
CA ALA A 369 -16.97 -33.98 -0.93
C ALA A 369 -18.34 -33.25 -0.84
N CYS A 370 -18.45 -32.04 -1.40
CA CYS A 370 -19.68 -31.26 -1.44
C CYS A 370 -20.41 -31.41 -2.76
N GLU A 371 -21.75 -31.46 -2.71
CA GLU A 371 -22.58 -31.35 -3.91
C GLU A 371 -22.67 -29.87 -4.31
N LEU A 372 -22.36 -29.54 -5.56
CA LEU A 372 -22.53 -28.20 -6.09
C LEU A 372 -23.98 -28.00 -6.56
N PRO A 373 -24.57 -26.80 -6.32
CA PRO A 373 -25.85 -26.44 -6.89
C PRO A 373 -25.85 -26.53 -8.42
N LYS A 374 -27.02 -26.89 -8.99
CA LYS A 374 -27.20 -26.91 -10.45
C LYS A 374 -27.44 -25.51 -10.98
N GLY A 375 -26.53 -25.03 -11.79
CA GLY A 375 -26.56 -23.67 -12.30
C GLY A 375 -25.86 -22.69 -11.37
N GLY A 376 -25.67 -21.44 -11.79
CA GLY A 376 -24.87 -20.46 -11.06
C GLY A 376 -23.35 -20.69 -11.16
N CYS A 377 -22.61 -19.84 -10.48
CA CYS A 377 -21.13 -19.80 -10.53
C CYS A 377 -20.55 -20.43 -9.25
N PHE A 378 -20.50 -21.73 -9.13
CA PHE A 378 -19.96 -22.43 -7.96
C PHE A 378 -18.65 -23.16 -8.26
N TYR A 379 -17.73 -23.12 -7.31
CA TYR A 379 -16.48 -23.85 -7.36
C TYR A 379 -16.26 -24.59 -6.03
N PRO A 380 -15.83 -25.87 -6.05
CA PRO A 380 -15.69 -26.65 -4.82
C PRO A 380 -14.42 -26.24 -4.06
N PRO A 381 -14.42 -26.35 -2.71
CA PRO A 381 -13.21 -26.17 -1.92
C PRO A 381 -12.15 -27.17 -2.39
N THR A 382 -10.98 -26.65 -2.74
CA THR A 382 -9.92 -27.43 -3.38
C THR A 382 -8.58 -27.22 -2.65
N LEU A 383 -7.86 -28.30 -2.38
CA LEU A 383 -6.50 -28.34 -1.86
C LEU A 383 -5.58 -28.96 -2.91
N ILE A 384 -4.44 -28.30 -3.19
CA ILE A 384 -3.40 -28.83 -4.08
C ILE A 384 -2.10 -28.89 -3.29
N THR A 385 -1.52 -30.08 -3.19
CA THR A 385 -0.24 -30.34 -2.49
C THR A 385 0.79 -30.89 -3.48
N GLU A 386 2.00 -31.17 -3.02
CA GLU A 386 3.09 -31.73 -3.83
C GLU A 386 3.48 -30.84 -5.03
N VAL A 387 3.43 -29.51 -4.82
CA VAL A 387 3.81 -28.52 -5.82
C VAL A 387 5.17 -27.91 -5.53
N ASP A 388 5.93 -27.64 -6.58
CA ASP A 388 7.19 -26.90 -6.47
C ASP A 388 6.93 -25.44 -6.09
N PRO A 389 7.77 -24.82 -5.25
CA PRO A 389 7.64 -23.39 -4.90
C PRO A 389 7.66 -22.42 -6.09
N SER A 390 8.18 -22.83 -7.24
CA SER A 390 8.17 -22.05 -8.49
C SER A 390 6.92 -22.26 -9.35
N CYS A 391 6.06 -23.22 -9.01
CA CYS A 391 4.82 -23.51 -9.72
C CYS A 391 3.91 -22.28 -9.77
N ARG A 392 3.22 -22.08 -10.89
CA ARG A 392 2.26 -20.98 -11.08
C ARG A 392 1.25 -20.91 -9.95
N LEU A 393 0.74 -22.05 -9.47
CA LEU A 393 -0.23 -22.10 -8.37
C LEU A 393 0.33 -21.54 -7.05
N MET A 394 1.66 -21.60 -6.84
CA MET A 394 2.34 -20.98 -5.69
C MET A 394 2.63 -19.49 -5.90
N GLN A 395 2.75 -19.02 -7.15
CA GLN A 395 3.21 -17.67 -7.48
C GLN A 395 2.10 -16.73 -7.93
N GLU A 396 1.05 -17.23 -8.60
CA GLU A 396 -0.05 -16.45 -9.12
C GLU A 396 -1.26 -16.47 -8.19
N GLU A 397 -1.96 -15.34 -8.10
CA GLU A 397 -3.20 -15.22 -7.33
C GLU A 397 -4.35 -15.91 -8.07
N ILE A 398 -4.97 -16.92 -7.45
CA ILE A 398 -6.08 -17.68 -8.04
C ILE A 398 -7.41 -16.97 -7.84
N PHE A 399 -7.56 -16.32 -6.69
CA PHE A 399 -8.73 -15.55 -6.27
C PHE A 399 -10.03 -16.39 -6.30
N GLY A 400 -9.95 -17.57 -5.70
CA GLY A 400 -11.03 -18.55 -5.60
C GLY A 400 -10.76 -19.56 -4.47
N PRO A 401 -11.67 -20.53 -4.23
CA PRO A 401 -11.60 -21.43 -3.07
C PRO A 401 -10.55 -22.54 -3.23
N VAL A 402 -9.34 -22.16 -3.60
CA VAL A 402 -8.22 -23.05 -3.93
C VAL A 402 -7.02 -22.76 -3.05
N LEU A 403 -6.69 -23.70 -2.20
CA LEU A 403 -5.53 -23.70 -1.32
C LEU A 403 -4.38 -24.47 -1.95
N VAL A 404 -3.17 -23.92 -1.91
CA VAL A 404 -1.96 -24.59 -2.39
C VAL A 404 -1.02 -24.80 -1.23
N GLY A 405 -0.55 -26.04 -1.00
CA GLY A 405 0.21 -26.41 0.17
C GLY A 405 1.57 -27.05 -0.13
N SER A 406 2.53 -26.79 0.79
CA SER A 406 3.85 -27.41 0.84
C SER A 406 4.29 -27.55 2.29
N THR A 407 5.43 -28.18 2.53
CA THR A 407 5.99 -28.36 3.87
C THR A 407 7.27 -27.55 4.07
N PHE A 408 7.68 -27.39 5.33
CA PHE A 408 8.97 -26.83 5.72
C PHE A 408 9.54 -27.57 6.93
N ARG A 409 10.85 -27.45 7.15
CA ARG A 409 11.57 -28.10 8.26
C ARG A 409 11.93 -27.17 9.39
N THR A 410 12.35 -25.94 9.07
CA THR A 410 12.88 -24.99 10.02
C THR A 410 12.18 -23.64 9.92
N PRO A 411 12.16 -22.83 11.00
CA PRO A 411 11.61 -21.48 10.96
C PRO A 411 12.26 -20.58 9.88
N ALA A 412 13.55 -20.76 9.62
CA ALA A 412 14.25 -20.00 8.58
C ALA A 412 13.75 -20.38 7.16
N GLU A 413 13.48 -21.66 6.92
CA GLU A 413 12.88 -22.13 5.67
C GLU A 413 11.44 -21.63 5.51
N ALA A 414 10.64 -21.66 6.60
CA ALA A 414 9.30 -21.10 6.60
C ALA A 414 9.28 -19.62 6.16
N VAL A 415 10.20 -18.81 6.69
CA VAL A 415 10.36 -17.40 6.28
C VAL A 415 10.79 -17.28 4.81
N ALA A 416 11.73 -18.11 4.36
CA ALA A 416 12.18 -18.09 2.97
C ALA A 416 11.04 -18.44 2.00
N LEU A 417 10.26 -19.47 2.29
CA LEU A 417 9.08 -19.87 1.49
C LEU A 417 7.97 -18.81 1.55
N ALA A 418 7.68 -18.27 2.73
CA ALA A 418 6.70 -17.20 2.90
C ALA A 418 7.03 -15.99 2.03
N ASN A 419 8.30 -15.58 1.99
CA ASN A 419 8.78 -14.42 1.24
C ASN A 419 9.07 -14.69 -0.24
N ASN A 420 9.00 -15.97 -0.69
CA ASN A 420 9.23 -16.36 -2.09
C ASN A 420 8.00 -16.07 -2.97
N THR A 421 7.67 -14.81 -3.07
CA THR A 421 6.58 -14.27 -3.90
C THR A 421 6.84 -12.81 -4.22
N ARG A 422 6.25 -12.31 -5.29
CA ARG A 422 6.25 -10.88 -5.61
C ARG A 422 5.30 -10.05 -4.73
N TYR A 423 4.38 -10.70 -4.05
CA TYR A 423 3.38 -10.07 -3.18
C TYR A 423 3.89 -9.86 -1.75
N GLY A 424 3.11 -9.12 -0.96
CA GLY A 424 3.39 -8.87 0.45
C GLY A 424 2.20 -8.26 1.17
N LEU A 425 0.98 -8.88 1.07
CA LEU A 425 -0.22 -8.31 1.67
C LEU A 425 -0.36 -8.73 3.13
N ALA A 426 -0.57 -10.03 3.38
CA ALA A 426 -0.79 -10.55 4.73
C ALA A 426 -0.05 -11.87 4.97
N ALA A 427 -0.06 -12.35 6.22
CA ALA A 427 0.43 -13.65 6.64
C ALA A 427 -0.28 -14.11 7.90
N SER A 428 -0.49 -15.43 8.05
CA SER A 428 -0.94 -16.06 9.30
C SER A 428 0.15 -16.98 9.85
N ILE A 429 0.38 -16.94 11.16
CA ILE A 429 1.44 -17.71 11.86
C ILE A 429 0.78 -18.45 13.02
N TRP A 430 0.81 -19.76 12.99
CA TRP A 430 0.24 -20.63 14.03
C TRP A 430 1.34 -21.35 14.79
N THR A 431 1.49 -21.01 16.07
CA THR A 431 2.44 -21.58 17.03
C THR A 431 2.03 -21.18 18.43
N GLU A 432 2.16 -22.06 19.40
CA GLU A 432 1.97 -21.73 20.83
C GLU A 432 3.20 -21.04 21.45
N ASN A 433 4.31 -21.00 20.71
CA ASN A 433 5.53 -20.33 21.16
C ASN A 433 5.50 -18.84 20.78
N VAL A 434 5.09 -18.00 21.71
CA VAL A 434 5.03 -16.55 21.54
C VAL A 434 6.38 -15.93 21.11
N ASN A 435 7.51 -16.49 21.57
CA ASN A 435 8.82 -15.99 21.17
C ASN A 435 9.08 -16.26 19.69
N LEU A 436 8.68 -17.44 19.19
CA LEU A 436 8.80 -17.78 17.78
C LEU A 436 7.88 -16.89 16.92
N ALA A 437 6.63 -16.71 17.33
CA ALA A 437 5.67 -15.88 16.62
C ALA A 437 6.17 -14.44 16.45
N LEU A 438 6.66 -13.83 17.54
CA LEU A 438 7.18 -12.46 17.55
C LEU A 438 8.52 -12.31 16.81
N ASP A 439 9.34 -13.37 16.76
CA ASP A 439 10.58 -13.40 15.98
C ASP A 439 10.30 -13.50 14.47
N LEU A 440 9.24 -14.22 14.07
CA LEU A 440 8.91 -14.43 12.67
C LEU A 440 8.14 -13.27 12.04
N ALA A 441 7.20 -12.67 12.78
CA ALA A 441 6.33 -11.64 12.23
C ALA A 441 7.08 -10.48 11.55
N PRO A 442 8.18 -9.93 12.10
CA PRO A 442 8.98 -8.90 11.42
C PRO A 442 9.75 -9.43 10.19
N LYS A 443 10.07 -10.73 10.15
CA LYS A 443 10.85 -11.32 9.05
C LYS A 443 10.03 -11.64 7.80
N ILE A 444 8.71 -11.76 7.96
CA ILE A 444 7.80 -12.00 6.83
C ILE A 444 7.47 -10.65 6.18
N ILE A 445 7.66 -10.54 4.87
CA ILE A 445 7.41 -9.29 4.13
C ILE A 445 5.92 -9.22 3.80
N CYS A 446 5.18 -8.54 4.68
CA CYS A 446 3.75 -8.29 4.54
C CYS A 446 3.37 -6.99 5.26
N GLY A 447 2.19 -6.48 4.97
CA GLY A 447 1.65 -5.33 5.70
C GLY A 447 0.86 -5.72 6.94
N VAL A 448 0.32 -6.96 6.97
CA VAL A 448 -0.44 -7.48 8.12
C VAL A 448 0.02 -8.89 8.45
N ALA A 449 0.24 -9.17 9.74
CA ALA A 449 0.52 -10.51 10.23
C ALA A 449 -0.48 -10.88 11.34
N TRP A 450 -1.07 -12.05 11.24
CA TRP A 450 -1.96 -12.61 12.26
C TRP A 450 -1.27 -13.76 12.99
N ILE A 451 -1.23 -13.70 14.32
CA ILE A 451 -0.70 -14.76 15.18
C ILE A 451 -1.88 -15.54 15.73
N ASN A 452 -1.89 -16.87 15.55
CA ASN A 452 -2.96 -17.80 15.95
C ASN A 452 -4.37 -17.27 15.60
N SER A 453 -4.47 -16.59 14.47
CA SER A 453 -5.69 -15.99 13.93
C SER A 453 -5.55 -15.71 12.45
N THR A 454 -6.65 -15.23 11.86
CA THR A 454 -6.69 -14.78 10.45
C THR A 454 -7.83 -13.79 10.28
N ASN A 455 -7.81 -13.02 9.18
CA ASN A 455 -8.89 -12.12 8.78
C ASN A 455 -9.41 -11.20 9.91
N GLN A 456 -8.51 -10.78 10.81
CA GLN A 456 -8.85 -9.80 11.83
C GLN A 456 -8.70 -8.39 11.27
N PHE A 457 -9.77 -7.60 11.35
CA PHE A 457 -9.83 -6.24 10.84
C PHE A 457 -10.49 -5.32 11.85
N ASP A 458 -9.97 -4.12 11.99
CA ASP A 458 -10.61 -3.01 12.69
C ASP A 458 -10.19 -1.67 12.07
N ALA A 459 -11.08 -0.69 12.12
CA ALA A 459 -10.82 0.64 11.59
C ALA A 459 -9.62 1.36 12.25
N SER A 460 -9.22 0.97 13.45
CA SER A 460 -8.08 1.56 14.17
C SER A 460 -6.72 1.02 13.74
N ALA A 461 -6.67 -0.11 13.05
CA ALA A 461 -5.44 -0.74 12.57
C ALA A 461 -5.43 -0.75 11.04
N GLY A 462 -4.45 -0.10 10.44
CA GLY A 462 -4.36 0.03 8.98
C GLY A 462 -4.12 -1.31 8.29
N PHE A 463 -4.81 -1.52 7.20
CA PHE A 463 -4.63 -2.66 6.31
C PHE A 463 -3.97 -2.21 5.00
N GLY A 464 -3.04 -3.00 4.48
CA GLY A 464 -2.43 -2.74 3.18
C GLY A 464 -1.18 -3.56 2.93
N GLY A 465 -0.70 -3.49 1.69
CA GLY A 465 0.36 -4.33 1.18
C GLY A 465 1.75 -3.71 1.17
N ARG A 466 2.70 -4.55 0.74
CA ARG A 466 4.08 -4.21 0.35
C ARG A 466 4.38 -4.85 -1.00
N ARG A 467 5.47 -4.48 -1.63
CA ARG A 467 5.86 -5.02 -2.96
C ARG A 467 4.75 -4.81 -3.99
N GLU A 468 4.45 -5.84 -4.80
CA GLU A 468 3.41 -5.79 -5.83
C GLU A 468 1.96 -5.93 -5.28
N SER A 469 1.79 -6.06 -3.96
CA SER A 469 0.48 -5.89 -3.31
C SER A 469 0.11 -4.41 -3.12
N GLY A 470 0.99 -3.49 -3.51
CA GLY A 470 0.71 -2.07 -3.52
C GLY A 470 1.30 -1.31 -2.34
N PHE A 471 0.78 -0.11 -2.13
CA PHE A 471 1.23 0.83 -1.11
C PHE A 471 0.08 1.74 -0.66
N GLY A 472 0.20 2.28 0.53
CA GLY A 472 -0.87 2.94 1.27
C GLY A 472 -1.41 2.04 2.38
N ARG A 473 -2.34 2.57 3.16
CA ARG A 473 -3.06 1.82 4.20
C ARG A 473 -4.52 2.27 4.22
N GLU A 474 -5.40 1.32 4.44
CA GLU A 474 -6.82 1.56 4.66
C GLU A 474 -7.13 1.44 6.15
N GLY A 475 -7.67 2.51 6.76
CA GLY A 475 -7.85 2.59 8.21
C GLY A 475 -6.57 2.99 8.97
N GLY A 476 -6.68 3.06 10.30
CA GLY A 476 -5.60 3.58 11.15
C GLY A 476 -5.29 5.07 10.93
N TRP A 477 -4.36 5.60 11.68
CA TRP A 477 -3.82 6.95 11.44
C TRP A 477 -3.01 7.01 10.15
N GLU A 478 -2.33 5.94 9.79
CA GLU A 478 -1.55 5.81 8.58
C GLU A 478 -2.41 5.96 7.31
N GLY A 479 -3.64 5.49 7.33
CA GLY A 479 -4.59 5.64 6.23
C GLY A 479 -5.09 7.06 6.04
N LEU A 480 -5.16 7.85 7.11
CA LEU A 480 -5.58 9.26 7.04
C LEU A 480 -4.59 10.12 6.25
N TYR A 481 -3.29 9.88 6.43
CA TYR A 481 -2.25 10.64 5.72
C TYR A 481 -2.31 10.48 4.20
N ALA A 482 -2.90 9.40 3.71
CA ALA A 482 -3.12 9.19 2.28
C ALA A 482 -4.14 10.18 1.66
N TYR A 483 -4.93 10.86 2.48
CA TYR A 483 -5.93 11.85 2.08
C TYR A 483 -5.55 13.28 2.49
N LEU A 484 -4.32 13.47 2.95
CA LEU A 484 -3.80 14.73 3.46
C LEU A 484 -2.47 15.10 2.80
N ARG A 485 -2.31 16.36 2.51
CA ARG A 485 -1.02 16.94 2.13
C ARG A 485 -0.56 17.94 3.19
N PRO A 486 0.76 18.07 3.42
CA PRO A 486 1.27 19.12 4.28
C PRO A 486 0.87 20.51 3.76
N GLU A 487 0.50 21.40 4.65
CA GLU A 487 0.29 22.81 4.32
C GLU A 487 1.66 23.49 4.20
N LEU A 488 2.29 23.35 3.03
CA LEU A 488 3.57 23.97 2.75
C LEU A 488 3.36 25.36 2.15
N GLN A 489 4.18 26.34 2.57
CA GLN A 489 4.21 27.63 1.88
C GLN A 489 4.62 27.39 0.43
N PRO A 490 3.89 27.94 -0.56
CA PRO A 490 4.25 27.78 -1.96
C PRO A 490 5.65 28.38 -2.20
N VAL A 491 6.53 27.57 -2.77
CA VAL A 491 7.81 28.04 -3.28
C VAL A 491 7.74 27.90 -4.81
N ASP A 492 8.31 28.82 -5.55
CA ASP A 492 8.29 28.79 -7.00
C ASP A 492 8.86 27.46 -7.53
N ASN A 493 8.33 27.04 -8.69
CA ASN A 493 8.81 25.82 -9.34
C ASN A 493 10.33 25.88 -9.57
N LEU A 494 11.00 24.78 -9.29
CA LEU A 494 12.43 24.65 -9.56
C LEU A 494 12.69 24.67 -11.08
N GLU A 495 13.44 25.67 -11.52
CA GLU A 495 14.14 25.57 -12.79
C GLU A 495 15.34 24.61 -12.61
N ARG A 496 15.57 23.76 -13.62
CA ARG A 496 16.74 22.87 -13.61
C ARG A 496 18.02 23.71 -13.56
N ILE A 497 18.78 23.57 -12.49
CA ILE A 497 20.12 24.14 -12.40
C ILE A 497 21.03 23.25 -13.25
N LEU A 498 21.44 23.74 -14.41
CA LEU A 498 22.39 23.02 -15.26
C LEU A 498 23.83 23.27 -14.78
N PRO A 499 24.71 22.25 -14.86
CA PRO A 499 26.12 22.43 -14.64
C PRO A 499 26.63 23.54 -15.56
N LYS A 500 27.40 24.49 -14.99
CA LYS A 500 28.01 25.55 -15.82
C LYS A 500 29.08 24.94 -16.70
N GLU A 501 28.96 25.17 -18.00
CA GLU A 501 30.08 24.91 -18.90
C GLU A 501 31.17 25.95 -18.68
N GLY A 502 32.39 25.50 -18.43
CA GLY A 502 33.57 26.32 -18.30
C GLY A 502 34.68 25.73 -19.15
N GLN A 503 35.79 26.44 -19.25
CA GLN A 503 37.02 25.88 -19.88
C GLN A 503 37.64 24.85 -18.91
N SER A 504 37.73 23.59 -19.33
CA SER A 504 38.49 22.57 -18.59
C SER A 504 39.97 22.86 -18.72
N GLU A 505 40.63 23.13 -17.59
CA GLU A 505 42.09 23.16 -17.55
C GLU A 505 42.59 21.70 -17.49
N PRO A 506 43.60 21.33 -18.31
CA PRO A 506 44.22 20.02 -18.16
C PRO A 506 44.85 19.90 -16.77
N ASP A 507 44.57 18.81 -16.05
CA ASP A 507 45.24 18.55 -14.77
C ASP A 507 46.69 18.09 -15.03
N ASP A 508 47.60 19.03 -14.97
CA ASP A 508 49.04 18.84 -15.25
C ASP A 508 49.78 18.19 -14.06
N ALA A 509 49.07 17.82 -12.99
CA ALA A 509 49.70 17.43 -11.71
C ALA A 509 50.09 15.94 -11.61
N GLY A 510 49.81 15.10 -12.59
CA GLY A 510 50.22 13.68 -12.60
C GLY A 510 49.59 12.78 -11.54
N ILE A 511 48.80 13.33 -10.62
CA ILE A 511 48.11 12.59 -9.57
C ILE A 511 46.61 12.70 -9.81
N ASP A 512 45.95 11.57 -10.07
CA ASP A 512 44.47 11.50 -10.19
C ASP A 512 43.81 11.78 -8.82
N ARG A 513 43.26 12.97 -8.66
CA ARG A 513 42.50 13.42 -7.47
C ARG A 513 41.00 13.38 -7.67
N THR A 514 40.53 12.78 -8.74
CA THR A 514 39.08 12.65 -9.02
C THR A 514 38.43 11.81 -7.94
N PRO A 515 37.46 12.33 -7.16
CA PRO A 515 36.65 11.51 -6.28
C PRO A 515 35.93 10.43 -7.09
N LYS A 516 36.00 9.22 -6.62
CA LYS A 516 35.30 8.09 -7.21
C LYS A 516 33.87 8.06 -6.62
N MET A 517 33.00 7.24 -7.14
CA MET A 517 31.72 6.95 -6.50
C MET A 517 31.97 6.20 -5.18
N PHE A 518 31.00 6.26 -4.26
CA PHE A 518 31.07 5.52 -2.99
C PHE A 518 30.07 4.36 -3.03
N ILE A 519 30.58 3.14 -3.20
CA ILE A 519 29.75 1.93 -3.35
C ILE A 519 30.30 0.83 -2.45
N GLY A 520 29.45 0.25 -1.62
CA GLY A 520 29.83 -0.84 -0.73
C GLY A 520 30.87 -0.44 0.31
N GLY A 521 30.80 0.80 0.82
CA GLY A 521 31.70 1.33 1.85
C GLY A 521 33.11 1.69 1.35
N LYS A 522 33.29 1.86 0.05
CA LYS A 522 34.60 2.21 -0.53
C LYS A 522 34.43 3.04 -1.79
N GLN A 523 35.51 3.75 -2.15
CA GLN A 523 35.53 4.46 -3.41
C GLN A 523 35.64 3.47 -4.58
N ALA A 524 34.71 3.56 -5.54
CA ALA A 524 34.62 2.75 -6.75
C ALA A 524 34.82 3.62 -8.00
N ARG A 525 35.67 3.19 -8.93
CA ARG A 525 35.78 3.88 -10.23
C ARG A 525 34.48 3.68 -11.02
N PRO A 526 34.01 4.71 -11.76
CA PRO A 526 32.91 4.53 -12.68
C PRO A 526 33.22 3.48 -13.73
N ASP A 527 32.26 2.64 -14.09
CA ASP A 527 32.42 1.60 -15.11
C ASP A 527 32.78 2.19 -16.47
N SER A 528 32.24 3.38 -16.77
CA SER A 528 32.60 4.14 -17.97
C SER A 528 34.05 4.52 -18.07
N GLY A 529 34.72 4.67 -16.93
CA GLY A 529 36.09 5.26 -16.84
C GLY A 529 36.10 6.79 -17.05
N TYR A 530 34.93 7.43 -17.28
CA TYR A 530 34.81 8.86 -17.51
C TYR A 530 34.65 9.64 -16.21
N SER A 531 35.00 10.93 -16.29
CA SER A 531 34.81 11.91 -15.23
C SER A 531 34.21 13.20 -15.79
N THR A 532 33.40 13.87 -14.97
CA THR A 532 32.77 15.13 -15.30
C THR A 532 33.42 16.26 -14.53
N PRO A 533 33.75 17.40 -15.18
CA PRO A 533 34.33 18.57 -14.51
C PRO A 533 33.24 19.28 -13.67
N VAL A 534 33.62 19.71 -12.48
CA VAL A 534 32.80 20.54 -11.60
C VAL A 534 33.31 21.97 -11.60
N PHE A 535 32.42 22.92 -11.85
CA PHE A 535 32.79 24.32 -11.97
C PHE A 535 32.29 25.17 -10.80
N SER A 536 33.04 26.20 -10.44
CA SER A 536 32.56 27.22 -9.52
C SER A 536 31.47 28.10 -10.14
N ALA A 537 30.78 28.89 -9.31
CA ALA A 537 29.83 29.88 -9.78
C ALA A 537 30.39 30.88 -10.82
N LYS A 538 31.74 31.03 -10.85
CA LYS A 538 32.47 31.88 -11.81
C LYS A 538 33.02 31.14 -13.02
N GLY A 539 32.72 29.85 -13.19
CA GLY A 539 33.14 29.05 -14.32
C GLY A 539 34.56 28.50 -14.21
N LYS A 540 35.23 28.60 -13.03
CA LYS A 540 36.56 27.99 -12.80
C LYS A 540 36.34 26.53 -12.42
N GLN A 541 37.12 25.62 -13.04
CA GLN A 541 37.11 24.20 -12.67
C GLN A 541 37.59 24.03 -11.22
N LEU A 542 36.83 23.33 -10.41
CA LEU A 542 37.12 23.02 -9.00
C LEU A 542 37.66 21.60 -8.82
N GLY A 543 37.31 20.70 -9.71
CA GLY A 543 37.73 19.30 -9.67
C GLY A 543 36.96 18.48 -10.72
N LEU A 544 37.15 17.19 -10.64
CA LEU A 544 36.43 16.20 -11.44
C LEU A 544 35.66 15.27 -10.51
N VAL A 545 34.55 14.70 -10.95
CA VAL A 545 33.84 13.59 -10.27
C VAL A 545 33.66 12.45 -11.25
N GLY A 546 33.51 11.21 -10.74
CA GLY A 546 33.25 10.06 -11.60
C GLY A 546 31.90 10.19 -12.30
N GLN A 547 31.82 9.83 -13.58
CA GLN A 547 30.56 9.78 -14.32
C GLN A 547 29.97 8.38 -14.24
N GLY A 548 28.99 8.19 -13.33
CA GLY A 548 28.27 6.94 -13.13
C GLY A 548 27.34 6.61 -14.29
N ASN A 549 27.08 5.32 -14.47
CA ASN A 549 26.20 4.82 -15.51
C ASN A 549 25.27 3.71 -14.97
N ARG A 550 24.49 3.07 -15.85
CA ARG A 550 23.56 1.98 -15.51
C ARG A 550 24.19 0.84 -14.71
N LYS A 551 25.44 0.47 -14.99
CA LYS A 551 26.13 -0.63 -14.30
C LYS A 551 26.53 -0.22 -12.88
N ASP A 552 26.89 1.03 -12.69
CA ASP A 552 27.20 1.58 -11.36
C ASP A 552 25.95 1.63 -10.49
N VAL A 553 24.78 1.99 -11.06
CA VAL A 553 23.47 1.91 -10.38
C VAL A 553 23.21 0.47 -9.92
N ARG A 554 23.38 -0.52 -10.80
CA ARG A 554 23.21 -1.93 -10.44
C ARG A 554 24.13 -2.33 -9.30
N ASN A 555 25.42 -2.02 -9.38
CA ASN A 555 26.40 -2.36 -8.37
C ASN A 555 26.06 -1.72 -7.00
N ALA A 556 25.57 -0.47 -7.01
CA ALA A 556 25.18 0.24 -5.80
C ALA A 556 23.90 -0.37 -5.18
N VAL A 557 22.91 -0.73 -6.00
CA VAL A 557 21.69 -1.41 -5.51
C VAL A 557 22.01 -2.81 -4.97
N GLU A 558 22.89 -3.56 -5.61
CA GLU A 558 23.38 -4.86 -5.11
C GLU A 558 24.09 -4.69 -3.75
N ALA A 559 24.95 -3.69 -3.60
CA ALA A 559 25.63 -3.38 -2.34
C ALA A 559 24.65 -2.97 -1.23
N ALA A 560 23.68 -2.12 -1.56
CA ALA A 560 22.60 -1.71 -0.64
C ALA A 560 21.76 -2.90 -0.17
N ASN A 561 21.37 -3.78 -1.09
CA ASN A 561 20.57 -4.99 -0.75
C ASN A 561 21.37 -5.97 0.11
N ALA A 562 22.67 -6.11 -0.13
CA ALA A 562 23.57 -6.94 0.72
C ALA A 562 23.69 -6.39 2.15
N ALA A 563 23.45 -5.10 2.36
CA ALA A 563 23.53 -4.42 3.64
C ALA A 563 22.15 -4.29 4.36
N ARG A 564 21.09 -4.92 3.88
CA ARG A 564 19.72 -4.80 4.46
C ARG A 564 19.60 -5.25 5.92
N ASN A 565 20.57 -6.03 6.43
CA ASN A 565 20.66 -6.34 7.85
C ASN A 565 20.81 -5.09 8.74
N TRP A 566 21.14 -3.93 8.17
CA TRP A 566 21.05 -2.63 8.84
C TRP A 566 19.68 -2.39 9.49
N GLY A 567 18.60 -2.77 8.81
CA GLY A 567 17.23 -2.70 9.33
C GLY A 567 16.99 -3.55 10.58
N SER A 568 17.74 -4.64 10.74
CA SER A 568 17.67 -5.53 11.91
C SER A 568 18.62 -5.09 13.03
N SER A 569 19.46 -4.08 12.83
CA SER A 569 20.29 -3.51 13.88
C SER A 569 19.42 -2.80 14.92
N THR A 570 19.93 -2.70 16.16
CA THR A 570 19.17 -1.98 17.20
C THR A 570 19.01 -0.50 16.84
N ALA A 571 17.86 0.07 17.17
CA ALA A 571 17.61 1.48 16.99
C ALA A 571 18.67 2.36 17.71
N HIS A 572 19.13 1.90 18.89
CA HIS A 572 20.21 2.54 19.63
C HIS A 572 21.53 2.59 18.83
N LEU A 573 21.93 1.49 18.18
CA LEU A 573 23.14 1.47 17.34
C LEU A 573 23.00 2.44 16.16
N ARG A 574 21.85 2.49 15.51
CA ARG A 574 21.58 3.46 14.43
C ARG A 574 21.67 4.89 14.93
N ALA A 575 21.12 5.17 16.11
CA ALA A 575 21.23 6.49 16.75
C ALA A 575 22.71 6.88 16.99
N GLN A 576 23.50 5.97 17.59
CA GLN A 576 24.92 6.22 17.86
C GLN A 576 25.70 6.58 16.58
N ILE A 577 25.50 5.81 15.51
CA ILE A 577 26.20 6.03 14.25
C ILE A 577 25.82 7.39 13.64
N LEU A 578 24.53 7.78 13.72
CA LEU A 578 24.08 9.10 13.26
C LEU A 578 24.67 10.24 14.11
N TYR A 579 24.82 10.06 15.42
CA TYR A 579 25.51 11.01 16.29
C TYR A 579 26.98 11.14 15.88
N TYR A 580 27.68 10.03 15.59
CA TYR A 580 29.08 10.06 15.12
C TYR A 580 29.21 10.76 13.76
N LEU A 581 28.24 10.56 12.84
CA LEU A 581 28.19 11.31 11.58
C LEU A 581 28.09 12.82 11.83
N GLY A 582 27.20 13.24 12.74
CA GLY A 582 27.05 14.64 13.12
C GLY A 582 28.30 15.23 13.79
N GLU A 583 28.92 14.47 14.70
CA GLU A 583 30.16 14.87 15.37
C GLU A 583 31.33 15.03 14.36
N ASN A 584 31.55 14.03 13.50
CA ASN A 584 32.62 14.06 12.51
C ASN A 584 32.41 15.15 11.45
N LEU A 585 31.15 15.42 11.06
CA LEU A 585 30.82 16.55 10.19
C LEU A 585 31.10 17.89 10.90
N SER A 586 30.78 17.99 12.21
CA SER A 586 31.05 19.20 13.01
C SER A 586 32.53 19.56 13.11
N ILE A 587 33.39 18.55 13.26
CA ILE A 587 34.86 18.75 13.28
C ILE A 587 35.33 19.35 11.95
N ARG A 588 34.68 19.04 10.85
CA ARG A 588 35.06 19.47 9.49
C ARG A 588 34.20 20.62 8.94
N LYS A 589 33.40 21.29 9.75
CA LYS A 589 32.41 22.29 9.32
C LYS A 589 32.97 23.38 8.43
N ASP A 590 34.19 23.90 8.74
CA ASP A 590 34.83 24.96 7.96
C ASP A 590 35.27 24.48 6.58
N GLU A 591 35.63 23.22 6.43
CA GLU A 591 35.97 22.60 5.15
C GLU A 591 34.74 22.52 4.25
N PHE A 592 33.61 22.01 4.78
CA PHE A 592 32.37 21.91 4.04
C PHE A 592 31.79 23.27 3.67
N ALA A 593 31.82 24.25 4.58
CA ALA A 593 31.35 25.61 4.28
C ALA A 593 32.17 26.23 3.12
N LYS A 594 33.50 26.05 3.11
CA LYS A 594 34.39 26.50 2.02
C LYS A 594 34.04 25.77 0.71
N ARG A 595 33.72 24.48 0.76
CA ARG A 595 33.36 23.69 -0.41
C ARG A 595 32.06 24.21 -1.02
N ILE A 596 31.03 24.45 -0.22
CA ILE A 596 29.73 25.00 -0.66
C ILE A 596 29.96 26.37 -1.31
N ILE A 597 30.71 27.29 -0.64
CA ILE A 597 31.02 28.62 -1.21
C ILE A 597 31.71 28.50 -2.56
N SER A 598 32.68 27.57 -2.69
CA SER A 598 33.43 27.42 -3.94
C SER A 598 32.54 26.94 -5.10
N MET A 599 31.57 26.06 -4.85
CA MET A 599 30.68 25.55 -5.87
C MET A 599 29.56 26.56 -6.21
N THR A 600 28.82 26.99 -5.20
CA THR A 600 27.57 27.75 -5.37
C THR A 600 27.81 29.26 -5.51
N GLY A 601 28.89 29.76 -4.96
CA GLY A 601 29.18 31.20 -4.86
C GLY A 601 28.35 31.91 -3.75
N GLU A 602 27.70 31.17 -2.86
CA GLU A 602 26.97 31.72 -1.75
C GLU A 602 27.81 32.51 -0.75
N LYS A 603 27.15 33.34 0.05
CA LYS A 603 27.80 34.09 1.14
C LYS A 603 28.22 33.13 2.24
N LYS A 604 29.38 33.42 2.86
CA LYS A 604 29.97 32.63 3.94
C LYS A 604 28.92 32.26 5.03
N LYS A 605 28.10 33.22 5.48
CA LYS A 605 27.10 32.99 6.52
C LYS A 605 26.01 31.97 6.10
N SER A 606 25.61 31.95 4.82
CA SER A 606 24.65 31.00 4.27
C SER A 606 25.23 29.59 4.24
N ALA A 607 26.45 29.46 3.72
CA ALA A 607 27.12 28.18 3.67
C ALA A 607 27.44 27.58 5.05
N GLU A 608 27.85 28.44 6.02
CA GLU A 608 28.04 28.01 7.41
C GLU A 608 26.72 27.51 8.02
N ARG A 609 25.61 28.22 7.78
CA ARG A 609 24.26 27.82 8.23
C ARG A 609 23.82 26.49 7.60
N GLU A 610 24.12 26.28 6.31
CA GLU A 610 23.80 25.01 5.65
C GLU A 610 24.50 23.82 6.32
N VAL A 611 25.78 23.97 6.67
CA VAL A 611 26.53 22.93 7.39
C VAL A 611 26.00 22.75 8.81
N GLU A 612 25.75 23.81 9.54
CA GLU A 612 25.18 23.75 10.90
C GLU A 612 23.84 23.03 10.92
N LEU A 613 22.92 23.35 10.01
CA LEU A 613 21.65 22.65 9.90
C LEU A 613 21.80 21.19 9.47
N SER A 614 22.80 20.87 8.63
CA SER A 614 23.09 19.48 8.27
C SER A 614 23.53 18.66 9.50
N ILE A 615 24.34 19.25 10.38
CA ILE A 615 24.74 18.63 11.65
C ILE A 615 23.48 18.45 12.53
N ASP A 616 22.65 19.48 12.67
CA ASP A 616 21.43 19.44 13.48
C ASP A 616 20.45 18.39 12.96
N ARG A 617 20.32 18.19 11.63
CA ARG A 617 19.50 17.11 11.02
C ARG A 617 19.99 15.72 11.45
N LEU A 618 21.29 15.48 11.41
CA LEU A 618 21.86 14.20 11.86
C LEU A 618 21.54 13.95 13.33
N PHE A 619 21.69 14.94 14.21
CA PHE A 619 21.32 14.84 15.62
C PHE A 619 19.81 14.64 15.82
N THR A 620 18.99 15.34 15.07
CA THR A 620 17.52 15.23 15.12
C THR A 620 17.08 13.81 14.77
N TYR A 621 17.57 13.25 13.66
CA TYR A 621 17.16 11.91 13.26
C TYR A 621 17.86 10.80 14.06
N ALA A 622 19.04 11.05 14.62
CA ALA A 622 19.61 10.19 15.64
C ALA A 622 18.70 10.09 16.86
N ALA A 623 18.15 11.24 17.30
CA ALA A 623 17.20 11.27 18.43
C ALA A 623 15.88 10.54 18.11
N TRP A 624 15.42 10.53 16.87
CA TRP A 624 14.20 9.83 16.45
C TRP A 624 14.38 8.33 16.26
N ALA A 625 15.59 7.83 16.02
CA ALA A 625 15.85 6.45 15.63
C ALA A 625 15.23 5.40 16.57
N ASP A 626 15.21 5.67 17.87
CA ASP A 626 14.65 4.80 18.91
C ASP A 626 13.35 5.35 19.56
N LYS A 627 12.66 6.28 18.88
CA LYS A 627 11.43 6.92 19.37
C LYS A 627 10.30 6.94 18.36
N TYR A 628 10.52 6.33 17.21
CA TYR A 628 9.55 6.20 16.13
C TYR A 628 9.37 4.72 15.79
N ASP A 629 8.90 3.95 16.77
CA ASP A 629 8.86 2.49 16.76
C ASP A 629 7.46 1.91 16.50
N GLY A 630 6.39 2.67 16.71
CA GLY A 630 5.04 2.26 16.39
C GLY A 630 4.02 2.54 17.49
N ALA A 631 2.90 1.81 17.44
CA ALA A 631 1.78 1.95 18.37
C ALA A 631 1.14 0.61 18.68
N ALA A 632 0.40 0.54 19.79
CA ALA A 632 -0.47 -0.58 20.11
C ALA A 632 -1.93 -0.13 20.04
N HIS A 633 -2.75 -0.84 19.27
CA HIS A 633 -4.17 -0.56 19.11
C HIS A 633 -5.01 -1.58 19.85
N GLY A 634 -5.94 -1.11 20.68
CA GLY A 634 -7.00 -1.92 21.25
C GLY A 634 -8.13 -2.07 20.23
N ALA A 635 -8.29 -3.26 19.69
CA ALA A 635 -9.43 -3.55 18.80
C ALA A 635 -10.65 -3.97 19.63
N PRO A 636 -11.88 -3.81 19.12
CA PRO A 636 -13.11 -4.24 19.83
C PRO A 636 -13.25 -5.77 19.93
N ILE A 637 -12.34 -6.53 19.39
CA ILE A 637 -12.19 -7.99 19.53
C ILE A 637 -11.17 -8.31 20.65
N ARG A 638 -11.20 -9.53 21.18
CA ARG A 638 -10.20 -9.99 22.17
C ARG A 638 -8.82 -10.13 21.54
N GLY A 639 -8.14 -9.01 21.33
CA GLY A 639 -6.83 -8.96 20.69
C GLY A 639 -6.20 -7.58 20.81
N VAL A 640 -4.92 -7.52 20.49
CA VAL A 640 -4.17 -6.28 20.30
C VAL A 640 -3.53 -6.30 18.92
N ALA A 641 -3.54 -5.16 18.25
CA ALA A 641 -2.78 -4.96 17.04
C ALA A 641 -1.55 -4.09 17.36
N LEU A 642 -0.37 -4.60 17.07
CA LEU A 642 0.89 -3.86 17.18
C LEU A 642 1.20 -3.26 15.81
N ALA A 643 1.04 -1.96 15.67
CA ALA A 643 1.45 -1.22 14.47
C ALA A 643 2.95 -0.93 14.56
N MET A 644 3.76 -1.71 13.89
CA MET A 644 5.22 -1.60 13.91
C MET A 644 5.70 -0.77 12.71
N ASN A 645 6.52 0.25 12.97
CA ASN A 645 7.19 1.01 11.92
C ASN A 645 8.43 0.26 11.45
N GLU A 646 8.34 -0.41 10.33
CA GLU A 646 9.44 -1.15 9.72
C GLU A 646 10.13 -0.33 8.62
N PRO A 647 11.43 -0.54 8.35
CA PRO A 647 12.07 0.08 7.20
C PRO A 647 11.37 -0.30 5.89
N VAL A 648 11.28 0.64 4.96
CA VAL A 648 10.81 0.37 3.59
C VAL A 648 11.71 -0.66 2.92
N GLY A 649 13.03 -0.50 3.07
CA GLY A 649 14.05 -1.40 2.50
C GLY A 649 15.22 -0.65 1.89
N THR A 650 15.44 -0.80 0.58
CA THR A 650 16.42 -0.03 -0.18
C THR A 650 15.76 1.16 -0.86
N ILE A 651 16.19 2.37 -0.52
CA ILE A 651 15.64 3.62 -1.05
C ILE A 651 16.61 4.24 -2.05
N GLY A 652 16.14 4.50 -3.26
CA GLY A 652 16.83 5.37 -4.22
C GLY A 652 16.52 6.83 -3.93
N ILE A 653 17.51 7.70 -3.88
CA ILE A 653 17.32 9.12 -3.61
C ILE A 653 17.98 9.93 -4.72
N ILE A 654 17.21 10.77 -5.41
CA ILE A 654 17.74 11.77 -6.32
C ILE A 654 17.59 13.12 -5.64
N CYS A 655 18.75 13.71 -5.30
CA CYS A 655 18.81 14.87 -4.43
C CYS A 655 18.48 16.17 -5.16
N PRO A 656 18.03 17.21 -4.44
CA PRO A 656 17.83 18.53 -4.99
C PRO A 656 19.17 19.20 -5.32
N ASP A 657 19.11 20.22 -6.19
CA ASP A 657 20.28 21.03 -6.54
C ASP A 657 20.47 22.21 -5.59
N GLU A 658 19.41 22.71 -4.99
CA GLU A 658 19.44 23.71 -3.93
C GLU A 658 19.89 23.10 -2.61
N ALA A 659 20.71 23.81 -1.84
CA ALA A 659 21.29 23.36 -0.58
C ALA A 659 21.94 21.97 -0.68
N PRO A 660 23.00 21.80 -1.50
CA PRO A 660 23.51 20.50 -1.94
C PRO A 660 24.02 19.57 -0.83
N LEU A 661 24.43 20.10 0.31
CA LEU A 661 24.75 19.31 1.50
C LEU A 661 23.50 19.05 2.35
N LEU A 662 22.77 20.11 2.68
CA LEU A 662 21.60 20.03 3.58
C LEU A 662 20.45 19.21 2.96
N GLY A 663 20.19 19.37 1.66
CA GLY A 663 19.19 18.56 0.95
C GLY A 663 19.55 17.07 0.97
N LEU A 664 20.80 16.72 0.68
CA LEU A 664 21.27 15.33 0.76
C LEU A 664 21.12 14.78 2.19
N VAL A 665 21.64 15.49 3.20
CA VAL A 665 21.60 15.05 4.60
C VAL A 665 20.17 14.92 5.10
N SER A 666 19.28 15.88 4.77
CA SER A 666 17.86 15.85 5.15
C SER A 666 17.11 14.63 4.60
N LEU A 667 17.56 14.08 3.46
CA LEU A 667 16.94 12.90 2.86
C LEU A 667 17.59 11.59 3.37
N ILE A 668 18.92 11.53 3.50
CA ILE A 668 19.57 10.29 3.92
C ILE A 668 19.42 10.01 5.43
N ALA A 669 19.44 11.04 6.28
CA ALA A 669 19.43 10.84 7.73
C ALA A 669 18.15 10.13 8.25
N PRO A 670 16.91 10.51 7.85
CA PRO A 670 15.72 9.78 8.25
C PRO A 670 15.67 8.36 7.68
N ALA A 671 16.15 8.15 6.44
CA ALA A 671 16.22 6.81 5.85
C ALA A 671 17.13 5.89 6.66
N LEU A 672 18.34 6.36 7.04
CA LEU A 672 19.30 5.61 7.86
C LEU A 672 18.77 5.38 9.28
N ALA A 673 18.17 6.39 9.90
CA ALA A 673 17.58 6.28 11.25
C ALA A 673 16.55 5.17 11.35
N MET A 674 15.71 5.03 10.32
CA MET A 674 14.67 4.01 10.25
C MET A 674 15.16 2.65 9.76
N GLY A 675 16.47 2.48 9.50
CA GLY A 675 17.05 1.18 9.13
C GLY A 675 17.04 0.88 7.64
N ASN A 676 16.80 1.86 6.78
CA ASN A 676 16.89 1.67 5.33
C ASN A 676 18.33 1.72 4.85
N THR A 677 18.58 1.07 3.73
CA THR A 677 19.79 1.27 2.93
C THR A 677 19.51 2.25 1.80
N VAL A 678 20.54 2.99 1.38
CA VAL A 678 20.37 4.13 0.47
C VAL A 678 21.28 4.02 -0.74
N VAL A 679 20.74 4.32 -1.92
CA VAL A 679 21.48 4.65 -3.13
C VAL A 679 21.13 6.07 -3.52
N ALA A 680 22.03 7.03 -3.30
CA ALA A 680 21.77 8.43 -3.56
C ALA A 680 22.56 8.96 -4.76
N ILE A 681 21.88 9.80 -5.55
CA ILE A 681 22.48 10.61 -6.62
C ILE A 681 22.45 12.04 -6.10
N PRO A 682 23.60 12.62 -5.75
CA PRO A 682 23.69 13.98 -5.22
C PRO A 682 23.35 15.02 -6.28
N SER A 683 23.31 16.28 -5.88
CA SER A 683 23.16 17.42 -6.79
C SER A 683 24.11 17.30 -7.99
N GLU A 684 23.55 17.42 -9.19
CA GLU A 684 24.31 17.30 -10.44
C GLU A 684 25.33 18.44 -10.61
N PRO A 685 24.96 19.72 -10.44
CA PRO A 685 25.90 20.84 -10.56
C PRO A 685 26.85 20.98 -9.35
N TYR A 686 26.49 20.47 -8.16
CA TYR A 686 27.22 20.71 -6.91
C TYR A 686 27.60 19.42 -6.14
N PRO A 687 28.20 18.42 -6.78
CA PRO A 687 28.39 17.09 -6.20
C PRO A 687 29.54 16.99 -5.16
N LEU A 688 30.43 17.99 -5.07
CA LEU A 688 31.67 17.86 -4.27
C LEU A 688 31.40 17.82 -2.77
N SER A 689 30.35 18.47 -2.25
CA SER A 689 29.98 18.33 -0.83
C SER A 689 29.58 16.89 -0.47
N ALA A 690 28.93 16.19 -1.39
CA ALA A 690 28.60 14.78 -1.21
C ALA A 690 29.83 13.87 -1.25
N THR A 691 30.81 14.15 -2.15
CA THR A 691 32.03 13.37 -2.19
C THR A 691 32.95 13.62 -0.97
N ASP A 692 32.90 14.80 -0.38
CA ASP A 692 33.62 15.11 0.85
C ASP A 692 33.03 14.35 2.08
N LEU A 693 31.76 13.93 2.04
CA LEU A 693 31.14 13.11 3.09
C LEU A 693 31.68 11.68 3.17
N TYR A 694 32.36 11.17 2.15
CA TYR A 694 32.90 9.79 2.17
C TYR A 694 33.76 9.54 3.41
N GLN A 695 34.63 10.48 3.77
CA GLN A 695 35.47 10.36 4.97
C GLN A 695 34.63 10.42 6.26
N VAL A 696 33.56 11.20 6.26
CA VAL A 696 32.64 11.25 7.43
C VAL A 696 31.97 9.88 7.61
N PHE A 697 31.52 9.24 6.52
CA PHE A 697 30.95 7.90 6.58
C PHE A 697 31.96 6.84 7.05
N GLU A 698 33.17 6.85 6.48
CA GLU A 698 34.24 5.90 6.82
C GLU A 698 34.70 6.02 8.29
N THR A 699 34.68 7.23 8.86
CA THR A 699 35.13 7.49 10.24
C THR A 699 34.02 7.42 11.29
N SER A 700 32.77 7.14 10.90
CA SER A 700 31.59 7.11 11.78
C SER A 700 31.02 5.72 11.99
N ASP A 701 31.81 4.67 11.72
CA ASP A 701 31.41 3.26 11.86
C ASP A 701 30.15 2.87 11.06
N LEU A 702 29.79 3.62 10.01
CA LEU A 702 28.69 3.29 9.14
C LEU A 702 28.98 1.99 8.36
N PRO A 703 28.14 0.94 8.46
CA PRO A 703 28.44 -0.32 7.80
C PRO A 703 28.50 -0.21 6.28
N SER A 704 29.39 -0.98 5.68
CA SER A 704 29.59 -0.99 4.23
C SER A 704 28.29 -1.31 3.48
N GLY A 705 27.94 -0.52 2.47
CA GLY A 705 26.75 -0.69 1.63
C GLY A 705 25.47 -0.06 2.19
N VAL A 706 25.45 0.39 3.44
CA VAL A 706 24.28 1.08 4.02
C VAL A 706 23.98 2.37 3.27
N ILE A 707 25.02 3.11 2.88
CA ILE A 707 24.91 4.24 1.96
C ILE A 707 25.80 4.02 0.74
N ASN A 708 25.27 4.37 -0.43
CA ASN A 708 25.97 4.33 -1.70
C ASN A 708 25.70 5.64 -2.44
N LEU A 709 26.74 6.30 -2.95
CA LEU A 709 26.65 7.57 -3.67
C LEU A 709 27.17 7.40 -5.09
N ILE A 710 26.35 7.79 -6.06
CA ILE A 710 26.68 7.76 -7.49
C ILE A 710 26.65 9.19 -8.02
N THR A 711 27.80 9.72 -8.40
CA THR A 711 27.86 10.99 -9.13
C THR A 711 27.54 10.74 -10.60
N ALA A 712 26.49 11.35 -11.10
CA ALA A 712 26.00 11.21 -12.47
C ALA A 712 24.98 12.31 -12.81
N THR A 713 24.59 12.42 -14.08
CA THR A 713 23.44 13.24 -14.44
C THR A 713 22.14 12.57 -14.00
N HIS A 714 21.20 13.35 -13.51
CA HIS A 714 19.89 12.84 -13.08
C HIS A 714 19.14 12.19 -14.25
N GLU A 715 19.29 12.72 -15.46
CA GLU A 715 18.68 12.20 -16.68
C GLU A 715 19.19 10.80 -17.06
N GLU A 716 20.51 10.58 -16.98
CA GLU A 716 21.14 9.32 -17.40
C GLU A 716 20.81 8.17 -16.45
N VAL A 717 20.87 8.41 -15.14
CA VAL A 717 20.78 7.32 -14.14
C VAL A 717 19.45 7.30 -13.40
N GLY A 718 18.68 8.40 -13.37
CA GLY A 718 17.43 8.50 -12.62
C GLY A 718 16.40 7.46 -13.04
N LYS A 719 16.12 7.35 -14.34
CA LYS A 719 15.22 6.35 -14.90
C LYS A 719 15.69 4.91 -14.62
N THR A 720 17.00 4.68 -14.72
CA THR A 720 17.59 3.37 -14.42
C THR A 720 17.41 3.01 -12.94
N LEU A 721 17.60 3.96 -12.04
CA LEU A 721 17.40 3.77 -10.61
C LEU A 721 15.91 3.54 -10.31
N ALA A 722 15.03 4.37 -10.85
CA ALA A 722 13.57 4.25 -10.66
C ALA A 722 13.03 2.91 -11.20
N GLY A 723 13.54 2.43 -12.33
CA GLY A 723 13.13 1.14 -12.93
C GLY A 723 13.75 -0.10 -12.30
N HIS A 724 14.67 0.03 -11.33
CA HIS A 724 15.39 -1.11 -10.78
C HIS A 724 14.48 -1.98 -9.90
N MET A 725 14.34 -3.29 -10.21
CA MET A 725 13.41 -4.21 -9.54
C MET A 725 13.71 -4.45 -8.05
N ASN A 726 14.97 -4.35 -7.64
CA ASN A 726 15.40 -4.57 -6.25
C ASN A 726 15.49 -3.26 -5.44
N LEU A 727 14.79 -2.23 -5.87
CA LEU A 727 14.60 -0.99 -5.13
C LEU A 727 13.17 -0.95 -4.59
N ASP A 728 12.99 -0.61 -3.31
CA ASP A 728 11.68 -0.65 -2.64
C ASP A 728 10.96 0.72 -2.65
N ALA A 729 11.73 1.81 -2.73
CA ALA A 729 11.19 3.16 -2.89
C ALA A 729 12.14 4.05 -3.69
N ILE A 730 11.59 5.12 -4.27
CA ILE A 730 12.36 6.19 -4.89
C ILE A 730 11.87 7.55 -4.38
N TRP A 731 12.82 8.38 -3.93
CA TRP A 731 12.60 9.75 -3.54
C TRP A 731 13.24 10.67 -4.59
N TYR A 732 12.42 11.49 -5.22
CA TYR A 732 12.85 12.37 -6.30
C TYR A 732 12.59 13.84 -5.96
N PHE A 733 13.67 14.61 -5.80
CA PHE A 733 13.63 16.03 -5.46
C PHE A 733 14.35 16.88 -6.52
N GLY A 734 14.26 16.47 -7.76
CA GLY A 734 14.81 17.18 -8.91
C GLY A 734 13.78 18.04 -9.63
N SER A 735 14.11 18.43 -10.85
CA SER A 735 13.25 19.26 -11.71
C SER A 735 11.98 18.52 -12.16
N SER A 736 10.91 19.25 -12.48
CA SER A 736 9.64 18.70 -12.98
C SER A 736 9.82 17.84 -14.24
N GLY A 737 10.79 18.15 -15.10
CA GLY A 737 11.00 17.49 -16.39
C GLY A 737 11.29 15.99 -16.33
N LEU A 738 11.78 15.44 -15.20
CA LEU A 738 12.04 14.01 -15.04
C LEU A 738 10.99 13.30 -14.17
N THR A 739 10.08 14.02 -13.53
CA THR A 739 9.09 13.42 -12.62
C THR A 739 8.26 12.34 -13.31
N GLU A 740 7.75 12.63 -14.50
CA GLU A 740 6.95 11.67 -15.27
C GLU A 740 7.74 10.38 -15.56
N GLU A 741 9.01 10.50 -16.00
CA GLU A 741 9.83 9.33 -16.29
C GLU A 741 10.14 8.50 -15.06
N ILE A 742 10.43 9.15 -13.92
CA ILE A 742 10.70 8.49 -12.63
C ILE A 742 9.46 7.74 -12.16
N GLU A 743 8.31 8.38 -12.18
CA GLU A 743 7.05 7.78 -11.77
C GLU A 743 6.64 6.63 -12.68
N ARG A 744 6.73 6.80 -14.00
CA ARG A 744 6.46 5.75 -14.98
C ARG A 744 7.39 4.54 -14.81
N ALA A 745 8.70 4.77 -14.65
CA ALA A 745 9.67 3.71 -14.43
C ALA A 745 9.44 2.94 -13.13
N SER A 746 8.88 3.59 -12.10
CA SER A 746 8.56 2.97 -10.80
C SER A 746 7.42 1.95 -10.88
N ALA A 747 6.61 1.96 -11.94
CA ALA A 747 5.51 1.01 -12.14
C ALA A 747 5.97 -0.44 -12.31
N THR A 748 7.23 -0.68 -12.66
CA THR A 748 7.78 -2.03 -12.91
C THR A 748 7.55 -3.02 -11.77
N ASN A 749 7.75 -2.59 -10.53
CA ASN A 749 7.52 -3.38 -9.31
C ASN A 749 6.63 -2.65 -8.28
N LEU A 750 5.91 -1.61 -8.72
CA LEU A 750 4.99 -0.82 -7.90
C LEU A 750 5.64 -0.25 -6.61
N LYS A 751 6.92 0.17 -6.72
CA LYS A 751 7.60 0.79 -5.58
C LYS A 751 7.00 2.14 -5.21
N ARG A 752 7.12 2.51 -3.94
CA ARG A 752 6.70 3.84 -3.46
C ARG A 752 7.53 4.94 -4.14
N VAL A 753 6.84 6.01 -4.50
CA VAL A 753 7.47 7.23 -5.03
C VAL A 753 7.15 8.40 -4.11
N TRP A 754 8.16 9.16 -3.74
CA TRP A 754 8.00 10.45 -3.08
C TRP A 754 8.69 11.50 -3.94
N ALA A 755 7.90 12.28 -4.65
CA ALA A 755 8.39 13.30 -5.58
C ALA A 755 7.91 14.70 -5.18
N ASN A 756 8.75 15.70 -5.45
CA ASN A 756 8.37 17.11 -5.24
C ASN A 756 7.67 17.74 -6.46
N HIS A 757 7.52 17.01 -7.55
CA HIS A 757 6.91 17.49 -8.81
C HIS A 757 7.48 18.82 -9.32
N GLY A 758 8.76 19.06 -9.08
CA GLY A 758 9.45 20.31 -9.45
C GLY A 758 9.18 21.50 -8.52
N LEU A 759 8.40 21.31 -7.47
CA LEU A 759 8.22 22.34 -6.45
C LEU A 759 9.50 22.49 -5.62
N ALA A 760 9.97 23.73 -5.44
CA ALA A 760 11.08 24.00 -4.53
C ALA A 760 10.66 23.71 -3.09
N ARG A 761 11.64 23.32 -2.27
CA ARG A 761 11.46 23.12 -0.83
C ARG A 761 12.47 24.00 -0.09
N ASP A 762 12.00 24.70 0.93
CA ASP A 762 12.93 25.43 1.81
C ASP A 762 13.61 24.45 2.78
N TRP A 763 14.77 23.96 2.39
CA TRP A 763 15.56 23.03 3.22
C TRP A 763 16.07 23.65 4.51
N PHE A 764 16.12 25.00 4.60
CA PHE A 764 16.54 25.73 5.81
C PHE A 764 15.42 25.89 6.83
N ASP A 765 14.19 25.70 6.39
CA ASP A 765 13.01 25.71 7.25
C ASP A 765 12.87 24.39 8.03
N SER A 766 12.47 24.48 9.29
CA SER A 766 12.35 23.30 10.17
C SER A 766 11.14 22.43 9.86
N GLU A 767 10.10 22.95 9.24
CA GLU A 767 8.89 22.18 8.90
C GLU A 767 9.00 21.57 7.53
N GLN A 768 9.58 22.30 6.55
CA GLN A 768 9.75 21.80 5.19
C GLN A 768 10.95 20.86 5.03
N GLY A 769 12.05 21.10 5.73
CA GLY A 769 13.31 20.36 5.59
C GLY A 769 13.47 19.17 6.56
N GLN A 770 12.57 18.93 7.51
CA GLN A 770 12.63 17.82 8.47
C GLN A 770 11.24 17.46 9.01
N GLY A 771 11.20 16.52 9.96
CA GLY A 771 10.00 16.18 10.72
C GLY A 771 9.50 14.76 10.50
N ARG A 772 8.36 14.45 11.11
CA ARG A 772 7.77 13.11 11.06
C ARG A 772 7.33 12.68 9.66
N GLY A 773 7.08 13.62 8.74
CA GLY A 773 6.78 13.32 7.35
C GLY A 773 7.89 12.52 6.66
N PHE A 774 9.15 12.88 6.91
CA PHE A 774 10.32 12.14 6.40
C PHE A 774 10.43 10.74 7.01
N LEU A 775 10.10 10.57 8.30
CA LEU A 775 10.08 9.26 8.95
C LEU A 775 8.99 8.37 8.36
N ARG A 776 7.78 8.92 8.11
CA ARG A 776 6.70 8.18 7.44
C ARG A 776 7.09 7.72 6.03
N GLN A 777 7.81 8.55 5.28
CA GLN A 777 8.31 8.14 3.97
C GLN A 777 9.40 7.06 4.07
N ALA A 778 10.13 7.02 5.17
CA ALA A 778 11.18 6.03 5.43
C ALA A 778 10.67 4.72 6.05
N THR A 779 9.38 4.61 6.38
CA THR A 779 8.81 3.44 7.06
C THR A 779 7.56 2.91 6.36
N GLU A 780 7.31 1.63 6.59
CA GLU A 780 6.06 0.93 6.32
C GLU A 780 5.46 0.44 7.63
N VAL A 781 4.16 0.68 7.84
CA VAL A 781 3.47 0.15 9.02
C VAL A 781 3.10 -1.31 8.76
N LYS A 782 3.51 -2.20 9.65
CA LYS A 782 3.04 -3.58 9.72
C LYS A 782 2.15 -3.74 10.96
N ASN A 783 0.92 -4.19 10.76
CA ASN A 783 0.01 -4.51 11.85
C ASN A 783 0.11 -5.99 12.22
N VAL A 784 0.62 -6.29 13.43
CA VAL A 784 0.71 -7.64 13.98
C VAL A 784 -0.43 -7.85 14.97
N TRP A 785 -1.36 -8.73 14.61
CA TRP A 785 -2.52 -9.06 15.42
C TRP A 785 -2.23 -10.24 16.33
N ILE A 786 -2.46 -10.05 17.62
CA ILE A 786 -2.20 -11.03 18.68
C ILE A 786 -3.50 -11.18 19.48
N PRO A 787 -4.23 -12.30 19.34
CA PRO A 787 -5.39 -12.56 20.17
C PRO A 787 -4.95 -12.85 21.62
N TYR A 788 -5.83 -12.58 22.57
CA TYR A 788 -5.61 -12.93 23.98
C TYR A 788 -6.91 -13.44 24.61
N GLY A 789 -6.75 -14.31 25.58
CA GLY A 789 -7.84 -14.96 26.29
C GLY A 789 -8.36 -16.23 25.57
N GLU A 790 -9.23 -16.98 26.27
CA GLU A 790 -9.89 -18.18 25.76
C GLU A 790 -11.14 -17.81 24.95
#